data_3de7cbcfca53b9630b5267875dc87f1f
#
_entry.id   3de7cbcfca53b9630b5267875dc87f1f
#
_cell.length_a   1.000
_cell.length_b   1.000
_cell.length_c   1.000
_cell.angle_alpha   90.00
_cell.angle_beta   90.00
_cell.angle_gamma   90.00
#
_symmetry.space_group_name_H-M   'P 1'
#
loop_
_entity.id
_entity.type
_entity.pdbx_description
1 polymer ?
#
loop_
_entity_poly.entity_id
_entity_poly.type
_entity_poly.pdbx_seq_one_letter_code
_entity_poly.pdbx_strand_id
1 'polypeptide(L)'
;MKITRFKILLSGSLGVLLTFLFLDSPAQTVTLQHVTIFQEKISLGSGEIAAAEMLSEEVGKRTGAKWPVSVTWPASGDVIVLKKASAKTKLPFSISVAPELAKKSESYRILNVQHQNQKVIIIEGVDDRGVLFGTGYLLRTMQYKENSVGLDQLPSMASSPDKYMRGHQLGYRNTANSWDAWTKQEFEQYVRDLVVFGTNSIESIPIFDESVSPHFKVKPDEMNAFISKVCQKYSLDYWMWIPAQFDLKDTALRNKYLGTFEEICKQSVRINGVFFPGGDPGDNPPELVIPLLQDLAAILKKYHPKASTWVSLQGFTPAQSQYVYKYIQDKMPVWLGGLITGPSSPTVEETRAVLPAKYKLRHYPDLTHSVRCEFEIPWWDPSFSLTLGREAINPRPDHYSAIYHALDPYIDGFISYSDGVHDDVNKIIWTALAWDRKADIRNILQEYSNYFFASSVTEEAADGILALEKNWQGPIVSNGSIATTLTAWKALEKANPSLDNNWRWQMNLLRAYYDAYTRGRYIYETQLQRQVNEKFLEAASIGADAAMKEANNILAKAETQRVMTEIRTHIIDLCEALYKSVSLQTSVKKYQASGLERGSVLDFLDRPLNNRWWLEDEFKKIQSLPEKDKVKALEVIANWEKVGPGSYYDEVGNVGKSVHEMKGEDWRMDPILRKNFNPGYDFSDDGLSRKRLSWLTYMRWPIAMEYGNIDTSARYTVKVNGMGECLLKINGQRVAPSRYGRGYGEIKEFPVPQALVQQGKLVLTWDAIDEDFLNWRKQSRVTEVWLIKEQ
;
A
#
# COMPACT_ATOMS: atom_id res chain seq x y z
N MET A 1 -41.42 -57.05 29.05
CA MET A 1 -41.34 -57.43 30.49
C MET A 1 -41.00 -56.15 31.29
N LYS A 2 -41.90 -55.76 32.16
CA LYS A 2 -41.85 -54.69 33.19
C LYS A 2 -41.28 -53.30 32.89
N ILE A 3 -42.23 -52.40 32.68
CA ILE A 3 -42.18 -50.95 32.84
C ILE A 3 -42.04 -50.61 34.33
N THR A 4 -41.08 -49.74 34.69
CA THR A 4 -41.06 -49.10 35.99
C THR A 4 -41.04 -47.55 35.74
N ARG A 5 -42.14 -46.93 36.12
CA ARG A 5 -42.35 -45.48 36.18
C ARG A 5 -41.61 -44.89 37.39
N PHE A 6 -40.83 -43.87 37.21
CA PHE A 6 -40.35 -42.97 38.27
C PHE A 6 -41.11 -41.67 38.23
N LYS A 7 -41.77 -41.30 39.24
CA LYS A 7 -42.38 -40.00 39.47
C LYS A 7 -41.30 -39.09 40.03
N ILE A 8 -41.08 -37.96 39.41
CA ILE A 8 -40.29 -36.86 40.00
C ILE A 8 -41.26 -35.76 40.41
N LEU A 9 -41.19 -35.44 41.70
CA LEU A 9 -41.90 -34.33 42.32
C LEU A 9 -41.32 -33.01 41.85
N LEU A 10 -42.14 -32.08 41.37
CA LEU A 10 -41.82 -30.68 41.23
C LEU A 10 -41.77 -30.00 42.61
N SER A 11 -40.60 -29.54 43.06
CA SER A 11 -40.49 -28.54 44.11
C SER A 11 -40.12 -27.20 43.41
N GLY A 12 -41.02 -26.26 43.43
CA GLY A 12 -40.85 -24.94 42.93
C GLY A 12 -39.93 -24.16 43.84
N SER A 13 -38.83 -23.65 43.23
CA SER A 13 -38.06 -22.53 43.77
C SER A 13 -38.09 -21.40 42.75
N LEU A 14 -38.77 -20.34 43.18
CA LEU A 14 -38.84 -19.05 42.47
C LEU A 14 -37.45 -18.38 42.54
N GLY A 15 -36.61 -18.60 41.54
CA GLY A 15 -35.36 -17.89 41.37
C GLY A 15 -35.64 -16.50 40.78
N VAL A 16 -35.54 -15.46 41.58
CA VAL A 16 -35.52 -14.07 41.12
C VAL A 16 -34.21 -13.85 40.35
N LEU A 17 -34.29 -13.84 39.01
CA LEU A 17 -33.19 -13.46 38.12
C LEU A 17 -33.06 -11.93 38.22
N LEU A 18 -32.18 -11.45 39.11
CA LEU A 18 -31.70 -10.08 39.07
C LEU A 18 -30.79 -9.93 37.85
N THR A 19 -31.35 -9.49 36.74
CA THR A 19 -30.60 -8.92 35.62
C THR A 19 -29.98 -7.58 36.11
N PHE A 20 -28.70 -7.61 36.43
CA PHE A 20 -27.90 -6.39 36.54
C PHE A 20 -27.77 -5.83 35.11
N LEU A 21 -28.65 -4.92 34.78
CA LEU A 21 -28.39 -3.94 33.72
C LEU A 21 -27.22 -3.10 34.20
N PHE A 22 -26.00 -3.44 33.76
CA PHE A 22 -24.91 -2.47 33.76
C PHE A 22 -25.34 -1.37 32.78
N LEU A 23 -25.99 -0.35 33.28
CA LEU A 23 -26.03 0.93 32.59
C LEU A 23 -24.58 1.43 32.63
N ASP A 24 -23.84 1.22 31.51
CA ASP A 24 -22.67 1.97 31.24
C ASP A 24 -23.11 3.45 31.27
N SER A 25 -22.88 4.11 32.38
CA SER A 25 -22.95 5.58 32.41
C SER A 25 -21.89 6.05 31.42
N PRO A 26 -22.24 6.85 30.41
CA PRO A 26 -21.24 7.39 29.48
C PRO A 26 -20.18 8.08 30.32
N ALA A 27 -18.92 7.71 30.14
CA ALA A 27 -17.80 8.33 30.83
C ALA A 27 -17.92 9.84 30.63
N GLN A 28 -17.98 10.61 31.72
CA GLN A 28 -18.22 12.04 31.63
C GLN A 28 -17.03 12.69 30.99
N THR A 29 -17.16 13.10 29.72
CA THR A 29 -16.12 13.76 28.95
C THR A 29 -15.58 14.98 29.70
N VAL A 30 -14.29 15.02 29.92
CA VAL A 30 -13.63 16.16 30.57
C VAL A 30 -13.42 17.25 29.53
N THR A 31 -14.13 18.37 29.67
CA THR A 31 -13.96 19.52 28.78
C THR A 31 -12.85 20.42 29.27
N LEU A 32 -11.94 20.79 28.36
CA LEU A 32 -10.92 21.81 28.58
C LEU A 32 -11.43 23.18 28.10
N GLN A 33 -11.30 24.21 28.95
CA GLN A 33 -11.81 25.55 28.69
C GLN A 33 -10.74 26.62 28.93
N HIS A 34 -10.68 27.62 28.05
CA HIS A 34 -9.76 28.74 28.15
C HIS A 34 -8.30 28.30 28.42
N VAL A 35 -7.83 27.33 27.60
CA VAL A 35 -6.53 26.71 27.80
C VAL A 35 -5.39 27.67 27.47
N THR A 36 -4.38 27.70 28.35
CA THR A 36 -3.08 28.31 28.07
C THR A 36 -2.02 27.22 27.92
N ILE A 37 -1.25 27.26 26.83
CA ILE A 37 -0.07 26.40 26.64
C ILE A 37 1.08 27.09 27.38
N PHE A 38 1.52 26.48 28.49
CA PHE A 38 2.64 27.01 29.28
C PHE A 38 3.96 26.36 28.85
N GLN A 39 4.91 27.21 28.49
CA GLN A 39 6.25 26.77 28.08
C GLN A 39 7.28 27.79 28.59
N GLU A 40 8.06 27.41 29.61
CA GLU A 40 9.06 28.30 30.18
C GLU A 40 10.23 28.51 29.18
N LYS A 41 10.59 29.78 28.95
CA LYS A 41 11.58 30.20 27.93
C LYS A 41 13.03 29.87 28.37
N ILE A 42 13.33 28.63 28.76
CA ILE A 42 14.66 28.21 29.15
C ILE A 42 15.17 27.13 28.20
N SER A 43 16.11 27.50 27.33
CA SER A 43 16.81 26.57 26.41
C SER A 43 15.88 25.63 25.63
N LEU A 44 14.83 26.18 25.02
CA LEU A 44 13.90 25.38 24.20
C LEU A 44 14.60 24.86 22.96
N GLY A 45 14.42 23.57 22.69
CA GLY A 45 14.75 22.97 21.39
C GLY A 45 13.71 23.32 20.32
N SER A 46 14.08 23.19 19.04
CA SER A 46 13.17 23.49 17.93
C SER A 46 11.89 22.63 17.98
N GLY A 47 12.00 21.36 18.36
CA GLY A 47 10.86 20.46 18.52
C GLY A 47 9.91 20.86 19.63
N GLU A 48 10.40 21.44 20.76
CA GLU A 48 9.53 21.96 21.82
C GLU A 48 8.74 23.20 21.38
N ILE A 49 9.39 24.10 20.63
CA ILE A 49 8.75 25.29 20.08
C ILE A 49 7.68 24.84 19.06
N ALA A 50 8.04 23.94 18.16
CA ALA A 50 7.13 23.41 17.17
C ALA A 50 5.93 22.66 17.80
N ALA A 51 6.14 21.97 18.94
CA ALA A 51 5.06 21.31 19.67
C ALA A 51 4.01 22.31 20.18
N ALA A 52 4.43 23.44 20.74
CA ALA A 52 3.52 24.48 21.21
C ALA A 52 2.76 25.15 20.06
N GLU A 53 3.46 25.48 18.97
CA GLU A 53 2.85 26.03 17.76
C GLU A 53 1.84 25.04 17.17
N MET A 54 2.24 23.77 17.00
CA MET A 54 1.39 22.71 16.46
C MET A 54 0.12 22.55 17.31
N LEU A 55 0.24 22.48 18.63
CA LEU A 55 -0.92 22.34 19.51
C LEU A 55 -1.89 23.52 19.38
N SER A 56 -1.38 24.75 19.41
CA SER A 56 -2.18 25.97 19.30
C SER A 56 -2.89 26.04 17.94
N GLU A 57 -2.16 25.82 16.86
CA GLU A 57 -2.69 25.95 15.50
C GLU A 57 -3.67 24.81 15.13
N GLU A 58 -3.35 23.56 15.50
CA GLU A 58 -4.22 22.43 15.15
C GLU A 58 -5.53 22.43 15.93
N VAL A 59 -5.52 22.86 17.19
CA VAL A 59 -6.76 23.08 17.95
C VAL A 59 -7.55 24.24 17.35
N GLY A 60 -6.88 25.34 17.04
CA GLY A 60 -7.51 26.50 16.42
C GLY A 60 -8.21 26.17 15.09
N LYS A 61 -7.55 25.39 14.21
CA LYS A 61 -8.14 24.96 12.91
C LYS A 61 -9.39 24.11 13.08
N ARG A 62 -9.43 23.24 14.09
CA ARG A 62 -10.52 22.26 14.28
C ARG A 62 -11.68 22.80 15.13
N THR A 63 -11.42 23.76 16.01
CA THR A 63 -12.43 24.22 16.98
C THR A 63 -12.73 25.70 16.91
N GLY A 64 -11.88 26.50 16.28
CA GLY A 64 -11.92 27.97 16.37
C GLY A 64 -11.39 28.52 17.71
N ALA A 65 -11.10 27.67 18.70
CA ALA A 65 -10.57 28.08 20.01
C ALA A 65 -9.13 28.64 19.89
N LYS A 66 -8.86 29.65 20.65
CA LYS A 66 -7.51 30.26 20.76
C LYS A 66 -6.81 29.73 22.00
N TRP A 67 -5.73 28.99 21.82
CA TRP A 67 -4.87 28.51 22.90
C TRP A 67 -3.53 29.26 22.86
N PRO A 68 -3.39 30.36 23.66
CA PRO A 68 -2.16 31.15 23.65
C PRO A 68 -1.01 30.38 24.24
N VAL A 69 0.18 30.58 23.69
CA VAL A 69 1.46 30.13 24.30
C VAL A 69 1.96 31.20 25.24
N SER A 70 2.23 30.83 26.49
CA SER A 70 2.67 31.77 27.55
C SER A 70 3.90 31.24 28.25
N VAL A 71 4.78 32.15 28.63
CA VAL A 71 5.94 31.90 29.51
C VAL A 71 5.65 32.19 30.96
N THR A 72 4.50 32.78 31.28
CA THR A 72 4.02 33.06 32.62
C THR A 72 2.82 32.18 32.94
N TRP A 73 2.75 31.69 34.20
CA TRP A 73 1.62 30.89 34.66
C TRP A 73 0.32 31.68 34.59
N PRO A 74 -0.75 31.19 33.97
CA PRO A 74 -2.02 31.92 33.86
C PRO A 74 -2.76 31.96 35.22
N ALA A 75 -3.44 33.07 35.50
CA ALA A 75 -4.20 33.24 36.72
C ALA A 75 -5.49 32.38 36.76
N SER A 76 -6.01 31.99 35.60
CA SER A 76 -7.24 31.19 35.46
C SER A 76 -7.22 30.40 34.14
N GLY A 77 -8.18 29.48 33.99
CA GLY A 77 -8.29 28.60 32.85
C GLY A 77 -7.44 27.34 33.02
N ASP A 78 -7.67 26.35 32.14
CA ASP A 78 -6.91 25.09 32.13
C ASP A 78 -5.51 25.30 31.52
N VAL A 79 -4.54 24.44 31.84
CA VAL A 79 -3.14 24.63 31.45
C VAL A 79 -2.59 23.35 30.80
N ILE A 80 -1.92 23.49 29.66
CA ILE A 80 -1.10 22.41 29.11
C ILE A 80 0.37 22.84 29.21
N VAL A 81 1.16 22.10 29.98
CA VAL A 81 2.58 22.33 30.18
C VAL A 81 3.39 21.48 29.21
N LEU A 82 4.27 22.13 28.46
CA LEU A 82 5.22 21.44 27.58
C LEU A 82 6.62 21.62 28.14
N LYS A 83 7.33 20.51 28.46
CA LYS A 83 8.68 20.61 29.05
C LYS A 83 9.51 19.36 28.77
N LYS A 84 10.84 19.54 28.77
CA LYS A 84 11.78 18.39 28.86
C LYS A 84 11.96 17.98 30.33
N ALA A 85 12.21 16.68 30.53
CA ALA A 85 12.51 16.14 31.86
C ALA A 85 13.76 16.80 32.53
N SER A 86 14.74 17.17 31.69
CA SER A 86 15.97 17.88 32.15
C SER A 86 15.75 19.33 32.49
N ALA A 87 14.63 19.96 32.09
CA ALA A 87 14.36 21.36 32.33
C ALA A 87 13.91 21.59 33.79
N LYS A 88 14.54 22.53 34.49
CA LYS A 88 14.13 22.96 35.81
C LYS A 88 12.98 23.98 35.75
N THR A 89 11.87 23.55 35.16
CA THR A 89 10.67 24.38 35.01
C THR A 89 10.05 24.65 36.34
N LYS A 90 9.84 25.94 36.66
CA LYS A 90 9.19 26.39 37.92
C LYS A 90 7.67 26.24 37.76
N LEU A 91 7.11 25.23 38.41
CA LEU A 91 5.67 25.03 38.49
C LEU A 91 5.18 25.47 39.87
N PRO A 92 3.94 25.99 40.02
CA PRO A 92 3.40 26.40 41.31
C PRO A 92 3.00 25.22 42.22
N PHE A 93 3.32 23.97 41.81
CA PHE A 93 3.04 22.74 42.57
C PHE A 93 4.12 21.69 42.31
N SER A 94 4.15 20.65 43.13
CA SER A 94 5.05 19.53 42.98
C SER A 94 4.42 18.48 42.04
N ILE A 95 5.22 17.88 41.16
CA ILE A 95 4.78 16.82 40.24
C ILE A 95 4.96 15.45 40.92
N SER A 96 3.93 14.62 40.88
CA SER A 96 4.04 13.18 41.19
C SER A 96 4.98 12.48 40.25
N VAL A 97 5.69 11.44 40.71
CA VAL A 97 6.71 10.76 39.93
C VAL A 97 6.16 9.66 38.99
N ALA A 98 4.91 9.26 39.18
CA ALA A 98 4.25 8.21 38.33
C ALA A 98 3.37 8.82 37.24
N PRO A 99 3.26 8.19 36.05
CA PRO A 99 4.03 7.05 35.55
C PRO A 99 5.49 7.38 35.27
N GLU A 100 6.38 6.38 35.36
CA GLU A 100 7.80 6.58 35.15
C GLU A 100 8.12 6.86 33.67
N LEU A 101 8.96 7.88 33.44
CA LEU A 101 9.45 8.22 32.11
C LEU A 101 10.64 7.35 31.74
N ALA A 102 10.53 6.57 30.65
CA ALA A 102 11.64 5.78 30.14
C ALA A 102 12.80 6.69 29.68
N LYS A 103 14.05 6.29 29.95
CA LYS A 103 15.26 7.05 29.55
C LYS A 103 15.66 6.87 28.08
N LYS A 104 14.76 6.37 27.25
CA LYS A 104 14.95 6.18 25.81
C LYS A 104 14.64 7.48 25.07
N SER A 105 15.43 7.81 24.04
CA SER A 105 15.16 8.97 23.18
C SER A 105 13.72 8.95 22.67
N GLU A 106 13.13 10.13 22.53
CA GLU A 106 11.75 10.34 22.05
C GLU A 106 10.66 9.88 23.03
N SER A 107 11.02 9.32 24.19
CA SER A 107 10.05 8.93 25.21
C SER A 107 9.37 10.17 25.82
N TYR A 108 8.11 10.00 26.16
CA TYR A 108 7.35 11.02 26.86
C TYR A 108 6.45 10.39 27.93
N ARG A 109 6.03 11.22 28.86
CA ARG A 109 4.89 10.93 29.75
C ARG A 109 3.92 12.09 29.76
N ILE A 110 2.66 11.78 29.99
CA ILE A 110 1.60 12.75 30.19
C ILE A 110 1.07 12.56 31.61
N LEU A 111 1.00 13.65 32.34
CA LEU A 111 0.50 13.67 33.70
C LEU A 111 -0.70 14.61 33.77
N ASN A 112 -1.68 14.28 34.58
CA ASN A 112 -2.74 15.21 34.93
C ASN A 112 -2.59 15.65 36.41
N VAL A 113 -2.81 16.91 36.67
CA VAL A 113 -2.74 17.50 38.01
C VAL A 113 -3.90 18.48 38.15
N GLN A 114 -4.60 18.40 39.26
CA GLN A 114 -5.52 19.46 39.67
C GLN A 114 -4.74 20.49 40.51
N HIS A 115 -4.65 21.72 40.03
CA HIS A 115 -4.04 22.81 40.77
C HIS A 115 -5.08 23.90 40.98
N GLN A 116 -5.49 24.11 42.25
CA GLN A 116 -6.61 24.98 42.58
C GLN A 116 -7.85 24.62 41.73
N ASN A 117 -8.36 25.58 40.95
CA ASN A 117 -9.49 25.37 40.03
C ASN A 117 -9.06 25.07 38.59
N GLN A 118 -7.76 24.85 38.36
CA GLN A 118 -7.22 24.59 37.01
C GLN A 118 -6.97 23.09 36.78
N LYS A 119 -7.44 22.54 35.66
CA LYS A 119 -6.94 21.25 35.16
C LYS A 119 -5.62 21.47 34.44
N VAL A 120 -4.62 20.72 34.82
CA VAL A 120 -3.27 20.84 34.26
C VAL A 120 -2.86 19.52 33.64
N ILE A 121 -2.57 19.55 32.34
CA ILE A 121 -1.98 18.42 31.60
C ILE A 121 -0.50 18.76 31.40
N ILE A 122 0.40 17.87 31.82
CA ILE A 122 1.84 18.07 31.67
C ILE A 122 2.36 17.04 30.67
N ILE A 123 2.90 17.51 29.56
CA ILE A 123 3.64 16.70 28.59
C ILE A 123 5.12 16.86 28.86
N GLU A 124 5.75 15.81 29.35
CA GLU A 124 7.16 15.80 29.68
C GLU A 124 7.90 14.79 28.78
N GLY A 125 8.80 15.28 27.93
CA GLY A 125 9.65 14.47 27.05
C GLY A 125 11.05 14.28 27.62
N VAL A 126 11.71 13.15 27.29
CA VAL A 126 13.14 12.95 27.56
C VAL A 126 13.97 13.99 26.79
N ASP A 127 13.56 14.27 25.58
CA ASP A 127 14.12 15.26 24.67
C ASP A 127 13.00 16.07 24.01
N ASP A 128 13.34 17.00 23.13
CA ASP A 128 12.36 17.84 22.44
C ASP A 128 11.45 17.06 21.48
N ARG A 129 11.91 15.92 20.93
CA ARG A 129 11.05 15.00 20.16
C ARG A 129 10.03 14.31 21.07
N GLY A 130 10.40 13.92 22.28
CA GLY A 130 9.46 13.37 23.26
C GLY A 130 8.33 14.35 23.59
N VAL A 131 8.62 15.64 23.73
CA VAL A 131 7.58 16.67 23.89
C VAL A 131 6.69 16.77 22.66
N LEU A 132 7.29 16.75 21.48
CA LEU A 132 6.56 16.82 20.21
C LEU A 132 5.61 15.63 20.03
N PHE A 133 6.06 14.40 20.28
CA PHE A 133 5.23 13.19 20.11
C PHE A 133 4.17 13.04 21.22
N GLY A 134 4.46 13.48 22.45
CA GLY A 134 3.46 13.57 23.52
C GLY A 134 2.35 14.57 23.15
N THR A 135 2.69 15.67 22.50
CA THR A 135 1.73 16.63 21.95
C THR A 135 0.92 16.01 20.79
N GLY A 136 1.57 15.25 19.92
CA GLY A 136 0.89 14.50 18.86
C GLY A 136 -0.12 13.50 19.42
N TYR A 137 0.24 12.77 20.49
CA TYR A 137 -0.69 11.87 21.17
C TYR A 137 -1.92 12.63 21.69
N LEU A 138 -1.71 13.74 22.36
CA LEU A 138 -2.81 14.54 22.89
C LEU A 138 -3.73 15.03 21.75
N LEU A 139 -3.16 15.52 20.65
CA LEU A 139 -3.93 15.98 19.48
C LEU A 139 -4.81 14.88 18.86
N ARG A 140 -4.27 13.67 18.68
CA ARG A 140 -5.06 12.61 18.02
C ARG A 140 -6.10 11.94 18.92
N THR A 141 -6.03 12.19 20.25
CA THR A 141 -6.98 11.65 21.22
C THR A 141 -8.02 12.66 21.71
N MET A 142 -7.84 13.95 21.40
CA MET A 142 -8.79 15.01 21.72
C MET A 142 -10.09 14.87 20.91
N GLN A 143 -11.23 15.15 21.55
CA GLN A 143 -12.52 15.30 20.89
C GLN A 143 -12.74 16.78 20.55
N TYR A 144 -12.79 17.10 19.27
CA TYR A 144 -12.92 18.46 18.80
C TYR A 144 -14.39 18.89 18.71
N LYS A 145 -14.72 20.02 19.36
CA LYS A 145 -16.04 20.66 19.32
C LYS A 145 -15.86 22.15 19.08
N GLU A 146 -16.87 22.80 18.60
CA GLU A 146 -16.81 24.25 18.40
C GLU A 146 -16.41 24.95 19.73
N ASN A 147 -15.36 25.78 19.67
CA ASN A 147 -14.77 26.53 20.78
C ASN A 147 -14.32 25.72 22.01
N SER A 148 -14.28 24.39 21.95
CA SER A 148 -13.87 23.54 23.06
C SER A 148 -13.24 22.23 22.63
N VAL A 149 -12.55 21.59 23.57
CA VAL A 149 -11.96 20.27 23.40
C VAL A 149 -12.40 19.36 24.53
N GLY A 150 -12.83 18.16 24.20
CA GLY A 150 -13.14 17.11 25.16
C GLY A 150 -12.02 16.06 25.22
N LEU A 151 -11.96 15.33 26.35
CA LEU A 151 -11.17 14.14 26.56
C LEU A 151 -12.05 13.14 27.31
N ASP A 152 -12.03 11.85 26.95
CA ASP A 152 -12.77 10.82 27.69
C ASP A 152 -12.31 10.74 29.13
N GLN A 153 -11.01 10.92 29.34
CA GLN A 153 -10.39 11.08 30.64
C GLN A 153 -9.10 11.89 30.50
N LEU A 154 -8.69 12.55 31.59
CA LEU A 154 -7.39 13.22 31.61
C LEU A 154 -6.28 12.16 31.55
N PRO A 155 -5.37 12.24 30.54
CA PRO A 155 -4.36 11.21 30.33
C PRO A 155 -3.33 11.17 31.47
N SER A 156 -2.97 9.97 31.92
CA SER A 156 -1.85 9.70 32.81
C SER A 156 -1.14 8.45 32.31
N MET A 157 -0.06 8.66 31.52
CA MET A 157 0.63 7.59 30.83
C MET A 157 2.09 7.93 30.54
N ALA A 158 2.87 6.89 30.21
CA ALA A 158 4.20 7.04 29.62
C ALA A 158 4.30 6.18 28.39
N SER A 159 5.05 6.64 27.39
CA SER A 159 5.23 5.94 26.14
C SER A 159 6.65 6.15 25.56
N SER A 160 7.13 5.17 24.82
CA SER A 160 8.43 5.23 24.13
C SER A 160 8.40 4.41 22.84
N PRO A 161 9.06 4.86 21.78
CA PRO A 161 9.01 4.14 20.49
C PRO A 161 9.79 2.83 20.54
N ASP A 162 9.28 1.77 19.88
CA ASP A 162 10.03 0.52 19.72
C ASP A 162 11.19 0.70 18.74
N LYS A 163 10.98 1.35 17.60
CA LYS A 163 11.99 1.59 16.57
C LYS A 163 12.53 3.03 16.63
N TYR A 164 13.84 3.17 16.45
CA TYR A 164 14.48 4.49 16.50
C TYR A 164 14.25 5.32 15.22
N MET A 165 13.93 4.67 14.09
CA MET A 165 13.70 5.32 12.81
C MET A 165 12.31 4.92 12.29
N ARG A 166 11.48 5.93 12.01
CA ARG A 166 10.10 5.80 11.55
C ARG A 166 9.85 6.93 10.56
N GLY A 167 9.91 6.62 9.27
CA GLY A 167 9.91 7.68 8.27
C GLY A 167 9.20 7.32 6.97
N HIS A 168 9.07 8.35 6.13
CA HIS A 168 8.47 8.24 4.81
C HIS A 168 9.26 9.02 3.78
N GLN A 169 9.39 8.44 2.59
CA GLN A 169 9.92 9.15 1.44
C GLN A 169 8.81 10.03 0.85
N LEU A 170 9.08 11.31 0.75
CA LEU A 170 8.18 12.31 0.19
C LEU A 170 8.95 13.08 -0.90
N GLY A 171 9.14 12.42 -2.04
CA GLY A 171 9.88 12.97 -3.17
C GLY A 171 9.09 14.06 -3.91
N TYR A 172 9.58 15.31 -3.91
CA TYR A 172 8.99 16.38 -4.71
C TYR A 172 9.48 16.26 -6.15
N ARG A 173 8.76 15.46 -6.95
CA ARG A 173 9.13 15.10 -8.33
C ARG A 173 7.90 14.86 -9.19
N ASN A 174 8.06 14.83 -10.51
CA ASN A 174 6.96 14.69 -11.47
C ASN A 174 6.12 13.40 -11.35
N THR A 175 6.63 12.37 -10.72
CA THR A 175 5.89 11.10 -10.52
C THR A 175 5.07 11.06 -9.24
N ALA A 176 5.20 12.08 -8.39
CA ALA A 176 4.55 12.14 -7.08
C ALA A 176 3.12 12.65 -7.12
N ASN A 177 2.35 12.24 -8.02
CA ASN A 177 0.97 12.50 -8.47
C ASN A 177 0.01 13.38 -7.59
N SER A 178 0.50 14.02 -6.56
CA SER A 178 -0.21 14.99 -5.72
C SER A 178 0.74 16.05 -5.17
N TRP A 179 1.73 15.70 -4.38
CA TRP A 179 2.59 16.68 -3.74
C TRP A 179 3.59 17.40 -4.65
N ASP A 180 3.80 16.96 -5.89
CA ASP A 180 4.49 17.75 -6.91
C ASP A 180 3.74 19.06 -7.26
N ALA A 181 2.44 19.12 -6.96
CA ALA A 181 1.60 20.31 -7.11
C ALA A 181 1.47 21.17 -5.83
N TRP A 182 2.14 20.81 -4.74
CA TRP A 182 1.94 21.46 -3.46
C TRP A 182 2.83 22.71 -3.27
N THR A 183 2.30 23.63 -2.49
CA THR A 183 3.05 24.74 -1.89
C THR A 183 3.87 24.27 -0.72
N LYS A 184 4.77 25.12 -0.24
CA LYS A 184 5.55 24.90 0.98
C LYS A 184 4.66 24.67 2.21
N GLN A 185 3.56 25.41 2.31
CA GLN A 185 2.61 25.30 3.42
C GLN A 185 1.88 23.96 3.42
N GLU A 186 1.40 23.52 2.26
CA GLU A 186 0.74 22.21 2.11
C GLU A 186 1.71 21.07 2.45
N PHE A 187 2.96 21.17 2.01
CA PHE A 187 3.98 20.18 2.31
C PHE A 187 4.33 20.14 3.82
N GLU A 188 4.51 21.30 4.45
CA GLU A 188 4.76 21.37 5.89
C GLU A 188 3.56 20.83 6.69
N GLN A 189 2.32 21.11 6.28
CA GLN A 189 1.13 20.58 6.95
C GLN A 189 1.11 19.05 6.89
N TYR A 190 1.44 18.46 5.73
CA TYR A 190 1.48 17.00 5.61
C TYR A 190 2.58 16.38 6.50
N VAL A 191 3.75 16.98 6.55
CA VAL A 191 4.80 16.55 7.49
C VAL A 191 4.31 16.62 8.94
N ARG A 192 3.61 17.71 9.31
CA ARG A 192 3.00 17.87 10.64
C ARG A 192 1.98 16.76 10.93
N ASP A 193 1.13 16.42 9.96
CA ASP A 193 0.14 15.35 10.08
C ASP A 193 0.81 14.00 10.37
N LEU A 194 1.91 13.69 9.69
CA LEU A 194 2.71 12.49 9.94
C LEU A 194 3.37 12.50 11.32
N VAL A 195 3.87 13.66 11.75
CA VAL A 195 4.48 13.84 13.09
C VAL A 195 3.49 13.57 14.22
N VAL A 196 2.23 13.95 14.06
CA VAL A 196 1.16 13.67 15.05
C VAL A 196 1.06 12.17 15.35
N PHE A 197 1.36 11.30 14.37
CA PHE A 197 1.34 9.85 14.52
C PHE A 197 2.72 9.23 14.82
N GLY A 198 3.76 10.02 15.01
CA GLY A 198 5.06 9.56 15.50
C GLY A 198 6.15 9.41 14.45
N THR A 199 5.96 9.92 13.22
CA THR A 199 7.01 10.00 12.20
C THR A 199 8.16 10.89 12.67
N ASN A 200 9.39 10.38 12.60
CA ASN A 200 10.59 11.11 13.00
C ASN A 200 11.61 11.34 11.88
N SER A 201 11.35 10.83 10.68
CA SER A 201 12.28 10.91 9.54
C SER A 201 11.51 11.21 8.26
N ILE A 202 12.03 12.15 7.45
CA ILE A 202 11.51 12.46 6.12
C ILE A 202 12.65 12.28 5.12
N GLU A 203 12.38 11.51 4.05
CA GLU A 203 13.34 11.33 2.96
C GLU A 203 12.86 12.06 1.71
N SER A 204 13.71 12.89 1.12
CA SER A 204 13.45 13.55 -0.16
C SER A 204 14.25 12.92 -1.29
N ILE A 205 13.95 13.33 -2.52
CA ILE A 205 14.64 12.89 -3.75
C ILE A 205 15.20 14.13 -4.46
N PRO A 206 16.34 14.66 -4.01
CA PRO A 206 16.88 15.90 -4.55
C PRO A 206 17.64 15.72 -5.87
N ILE A 207 18.09 14.51 -6.18
CA ILE A 207 18.76 14.18 -7.45
C ILE A 207 17.88 13.13 -8.12
N PHE A 208 17.10 13.55 -9.07
CA PHE A 208 16.28 12.71 -9.93
C PHE A 208 16.29 13.27 -11.34
N ASP A 209 15.65 12.64 -12.28
CA ASP A 209 15.70 13.02 -13.69
C ASP A 209 15.36 14.52 -13.93
N GLU A 210 15.71 15.02 -15.11
CA GLU A 210 15.48 16.40 -15.53
C GLU A 210 14.02 16.66 -15.94
N SER A 211 13.09 15.70 -15.72
CA SER A 211 11.71 15.84 -16.12
C SER A 211 11.01 16.92 -15.29
N VAL A 212 10.32 17.80 -15.96
CA VAL A 212 9.59 18.91 -15.35
C VAL A 212 8.13 18.54 -15.22
N SER A 213 7.61 18.52 -14.00
CA SER A 213 6.17 18.42 -13.81
C SER A 213 5.47 19.73 -14.21
N PRO A 214 4.35 19.67 -14.95
CA PRO A 214 3.53 20.85 -15.21
C PRO A 214 2.88 21.42 -13.95
N HIS A 215 2.93 20.69 -12.84
CA HIS A 215 2.28 21.03 -11.57
C HIS A 215 3.20 21.79 -10.60
N PHE A 216 4.52 21.81 -10.81
CA PHE A 216 5.43 22.44 -9.87
C PHE A 216 5.08 23.91 -9.59
N LYS A 217 4.66 24.18 -8.34
CA LYS A 217 4.47 25.55 -7.82
C LYS A 217 5.76 26.13 -7.24
N VAL A 218 6.69 25.26 -6.85
CA VAL A 218 8.00 25.58 -6.27
C VAL A 218 9.05 24.82 -7.07
N LYS A 219 10.25 25.39 -7.25
CA LYS A 219 11.35 24.66 -7.89
C LYS A 219 11.78 23.48 -7.01
N PRO A 220 12.12 22.30 -7.58
CA PRO A 220 12.48 21.12 -6.80
C PRO A 220 13.65 21.34 -5.83
N ASP A 221 14.70 22.06 -6.23
CA ASP A 221 15.83 22.41 -5.37
C ASP A 221 15.41 23.28 -4.18
N GLU A 222 14.58 24.28 -4.43
CA GLU A 222 14.01 25.15 -3.41
C GLU A 222 13.09 24.38 -2.44
N MET A 223 12.27 23.45 -2.95
CA MET A 223 11.42 22.61 -2.11
C MET A 223 12.25 21.64 -1.26
N ASN A 224 13.26 20.97 -1.82
CA ASN A 224 14.12 20.07 -1.05
C ASN A 224 14.89 20.83 0.07
N ALA A 225 15.39 22.03 -0.21
CA ALA A 225 15.98 22.88 0.83
C ALA A 225 14.95 23.29 1.90
N PHE A 226 13.70 23.54 1.51
CA PHE A 226 12.62 23.84 2.45
C PHE A 226 12.26 22.64 3.31
N ILE A 227 12.17 21.43 2.74
CA ILE A 227 11.91 20.19 3.50
C ILE A 227 12.98 20.00 4.59
N SER A 228 14.25 20.24 4.27
CA SER A 228 15.33 20.22 5.26
C SER A 228 15.10 21.19 6.42
N LYS A 229 14.57 22.41 6.15
CA LYS A 229 14.20 23.39 7.18
C LYS A 229 13.00 22.94 8.02
N VAL A 230 12.00 22.33 7.39
CA VAL A 230 10.85 21.72 8.09
C VAL A 230 11.32 20.63 9.04
N CYS A 231 12.22 19.74 8.57
CA CYS A 231 12.82 18.72 9.44
C CYS A 231 13.59 19.34 10.60
N GLN A 232 14.31 20.44 10.40
CA GLN A 232 14.97 21.16 11.48
C GLN A 232 13.96 21.75 12.47
N LYS A 233 12.89 22.38 11.98
CA LYS A 233 11.83 22.98 12.80
C LYS A 233 11.20 21.97 13.75
N TYR A 234 10.82 20.79 13.24
CA TYR A 234 10.19 19.71 14.00
C TYR A 234 11.21 18.75 14.65
N SER A 235 12.50 19.06 14.62
CA SER A 235 13.58 18.19 15.10
C SER A 235 13.61 16.80 14.45
N LEU A 236 13.07 16.64 13.24
CA LEU A 236 13.05 15.38 12.51
C LEU A 236 14.39 15.10 11.83
N ASP A 237 14.64 13.85 11.48
CA ASP A 237 15.77 13.48 10.64
C ASP A 237 15.42 13.72 9.17
N TYR A 238 16.33 14.42 8.46
CA TYR A 238 16.24 14.62 7.04
C TYR A 238 17.14 13.64 6.30
N TRP A 239 16.56 12.89 5.40
CA TRP A 239 17.20 11.90 4.55
C TRP A 239 17.11 12.28 3.09
N MET A 240 18.04 11.76 2.28
CA MET A 240 18.03 11.95 0.84
C MET A 240 18.25 10.61 0.14
N TRP A 241 17.36 10.26 -0.79
CA TRP A 241 17.55 9.19 -1.74
C TRP A 241 18.23 9.76 -2.99
N ILE A 242 19.39 9.22 -3.38
CA ILE A 242 20.23 9.77 -4.45
C ILE A 242 20.73 8.66 -5.38
N PRO A 243 20.03 8.34 -6.47
CA PRO A 243 20.46 7.34 -7.45
C PRO A 243 21.53 7.88 -8.39
N ALA A 244 22.28 6.98 -9.02
CA ALA A 244 23.13 7.28 -10.17
C ALA A 244 22.61 6.56 -11.41
N GLN A 245 21.85 7.27 -12.24
CA GLN A 245 21.21 6.73 -13.45
C GLN A 245 22.10 6.81 -14.70
N PHE A 246 23.40 6.80 -14.51
CA PHE A 246 24.40 6.85 -15.56
C PHE A 246 25.53 5.85 -15.27
N ASP A 247 26.32 5.50 -16.29
CA ASP A 247 27.48 4.61 -16.10
C ASP A 247 28.56 5.31 -15.27
N LEU A 248 28.85 4.80 -14.08
CA LEU A 248 29.85 5.34 -13.15
C LEU A 248 31.28 5.29 -13.69
N LYS A 249 31.54 4.61 -14.83
CA LYS A 249 32.80 4.69 -15.57
C LYS A 249 32.98 6.02 -16.29
N ASP A 250 31.88 6.74 -16.55
CA ASP A 250 31.95 8.10 -17.09
C ASP A 250 32.37 9.06 -15.97
N THR A 251 33.69 9.40 -16.01
CA THR A 251 34.29 10.28 -14.99
C THR A 251 33.73 11.71 -15.03
N ALA A 252 33.29 12.19 -16.20
CA ALA A 252 32.73 13.54 -16.35
C ALA A 252 31.34 13.62 -15.68
N LEU A 253 30.48 12.66 -15.97
CA LEU A 253 29.15 12.55 -15.32
C LEU A 253 29.29 12.31 -13.83
N ARG A 254 30.20 11.44 -13.40
CA ARG A 254 30.47 11.17 -11.98
C ARG A 254 30.92 12.43 -11.24
N ASN A 255 31.83 13.23 -11.83
CA ASN A 255 32.28 14.48 -11.22
C ASN A 255 31.17 15.54 -11.18
N LYS A 256 30.34 15.63 -12.21
CA LYS A 256 29.15 16.50 -12.22
C LYS A 256 28.19 16.10 -11.09
N TYR A 257 27.93 14.80 -10.94
CA TYR A 257 27.06 14.26 -9.90
C TYR A 257 27.58 14.60 -8.48
N LEU A 258 28.88 14.41 -8.23
CA LEU A 258 29.49 14.77 -6.94
C LEU A 258 29.41 16.28 -6.67
N GLY A 259 29.62 17.12 -7.68
CA GLY A 259 29.46 18.58 -7.59
C GLY A 259 28.02 18.97 -7.25
N THR A 260 27.02 18.35 -7.91
CA THR A 260 25.60 18.58 -7.60
C THR A 260 25.28 18.18 -6.17
N PHE A 261 25.76 17.01 -5.73
CA PHE A 261 25.57 16.56 -4.34
C PHE A 261 26.20 17.50 -3.33
N GLU A 262 27.41 18.03 -3.61
CA GLU A 262 28.05 19.02 -2.73
C GLU A 262 27.22 20.30 -2.61
N GLU A 263 26.65 20.81 -3.69
CA GLU A 263 25.77 21.99 -3.64
C GLU A 263 24.50 21.73 -2.83
N ILE A 264 23.90 20.57 -2.95
CA ILE A 264 22.75 20.16 -2.12
C ILE A 264 23.13 20.11 -0.64
N CYS A 265 24.30 19.55 -0.31
CA CYS A 265 24.80 19.53 1.07
C CYS A 265 25.01 20.95 1.64
N LYS A 266 25.46 21.92 0.85
CA LYS A 266 25.61 23.31 1.26
C LYS A 266 24.28 24.00 1.51
N GLN A 267 23.27 23.74 0.69
CA GLN A 267 21.95 24.38 0.76
C GLN A 267 21.06 23.80 1.87
N SER A 268 21.28 22.56 2.22
CA SER A 268 20.50 21.88 3.24
C SER A 268 20.95 22.27 4.65
N VAL A 269 20.03 22.75 5.48
CA VAL A 269 20.34 23.13 6.86
C VAL A 269 20.54 21.92 7.78
N ARG A 270 20.01 20.76 7.39
CA ARG A 270 20.08 19.51 8.12
C ARG A 270 20.10 18.33 7.15
N ILE A 271 21.05 17.42 7.33
CA ILE A 271 21.05 16.08 6.73
C ILE A 271 21.46 15.10 7.82
N ASN A 272 20.72 14.00 7.97
CA ASN A 272 20.99 12.94 8.92
C ASN A 272 21.46 11.66 8.22
N GLY A 273 20.96 11.41 6.99
CA GLY A 273 21.35 10.25 6.23
C GLY A 273 21.22 10.43 4.73
N VAL A 274 22.03 9.68 4.01
CA VAL A 274 21.99 9.60 2.54
C VAL A 274 21.80 8.14 2.16
N PHE A 275 20.80 7.87 1.37
CA PHE A 275 20.45 6.56 0.85
C PHE A 275 20.82 6.46 -0.63
N PHE A 276 21.71 5.54 -0.96
CA PHE A 276 22.06 5.18 -2.34
C PHE A 276 21.40 3.82 -2.69
N PRO A 277 20.62 3.70 -3.77
CA PRO A 277 19.80 2.51 -4.04
C PRO A 277 20.56 1.31 -4.63
N GLY A 278 21.88 1.32 -4.65
CA GLY A 278 22.66 0.20 -5.16
C GLY A 278 22.70 0.13 -6.68
N GLY A 279 22.19 -0.94 -7.27
CA GLY A 279 22.19 -1.17 -8.71
C GLY A 279 20.92 -0.72 -9.45
N ASP A 280 19.86 -0.38 -8.74
CA ASP A 280 18.59 0.01 -9.36
C ASP A 280 18.06 1.33 -8.74
N PRO A 281 17.98 2.43 -9.52
CA PRO A 281 18.31 2.53 -10.95
C PRO A 281 19.82 2.73 -11.22
N GLY A 282 20.27 2.38 -12.45
CA GLY A 282 21.59 2.71 -12.97
C GLY A 282 22.47 1.51 -13.36
N ASP A 283 22.09 0.29 -12.95
CA ASP A 283 22.76 -0.99 -13.27
C ASP A 283 24.28 -1.00 -12.98
N ASN A 284 24.75 -0.12 -12.08
CA ASN A 284 26.16 0.00 -11.74
C ASN A 284 26.62 -1.12 -10.81
N PRO A 285 27.72 -1.82 -11.09
CA PRO A 285 28.21 -2.89 -10.23
C PRO A 285 28.81 -2.31 -8.92
N PRO A 286 28.82 -3.09 -7.82
CA PRO A 286 29.23 -2.62 -6.51
C PRO A 286 30.71 -2.16 -6.46
N GLU A 287 31.57 -2.66 -7.34
CA GLU A 287 32.97 -2.22 -7.48
C GLU A 287 33.10 -0.75 -7.90
N LEU A 288 32.10 -0.20 -8.58
CA LEU A 288 32.01 1.22 -8.92
C LEU A 288 31.18 2.01 -7.90
N VAL A 289 30.15 1.39 -7.32
CA VAL A 289 29.26 2.02 -6.32
C VAL A 289 30.01 2.31 -5.02
N ILE A 290 30.80 1.36 -4.49
CA ILE A 290 31.50 1.55 -3.20
C ILE A 290 32.46 2.74 -3.23
N PRO A 291 33.31 2.95 -4.24
CA PRO A 291 34.14 4.15 -4.31
C PRO A 291 33.33 5.45 -4.41
N LEU A 292 32.22 5.45 -5.12
CA LEU A 292 31.30 6.61 -5.16
C LEU A 292 30.75 6.93 -3.77
N LEU A 293 30.32 5.91 -3.01
CA LEU A 293 29.81 6.08 -1.65
C LEU A 293 30.86 6.68 -0.70
N GLN A 294 32.14 6.34 -0.88
CA GLN A 294 33.25 6.91 -0.11
C GLN A 294 33.40 8.41 -0.39
N ASP A 295 33.31 8.83 -1.66
CA ASP A 295 33.38 10.24 -2.03
C ASP A 295 32.15 11.02 -1.53
N LEU A 296 30.94 10.45 -1.66
CA LEU A 296 29.73 11.05 -1.10
C LEU A 296 29.83 11.22 0.42
N ALA A 297 30.35 10.21 1.11
CA ALA A 297 30.56 10.26 2.56
C ALA A 297 31.59 11.33 2.96
N ALA A 298 32.65 11.52 2.18
CA ALA A 298 33.63 12.58 2.41
C ALA A 298 33.01 13.98 2.27
N ILE A 299 32.22 14.20 1.22
CA ILE A 299 31.48 15.45 1.02
C ILE A 299 30.47 15.66 2.16
N LEU A 300 29.69 14.64 2.46
CA LEU A 300 28.67 14.69 3.53
C LEU A 300 29.29 15.08 4.89
N LYS A 301 30.43 14.47 5.24
CA LYS A 301 31.14 14.75 6.48
C LYS A 301 31.62 16.19 6.60
N LYS A 302 31.94 16.83 5.47
CA LYS A 302 32.41 18.23 5.44
C LYS A 302 31.33 19.21 5.89
N TYR A 303 30.07 18.97 5.51
CA TYR A 303 28.94 19.87 5.77
C TYR A 303 28.03 19.37 6.91
N HIS A 304 27.87 18.04 7.03
CA HIS A 304 26.99 17.38 7.99
C HIS A 304 27.73 16.25 8.72
N PRO A 305 28.64 16.56 9.66
CA PRO A 305 29.58 15.59 10.23
C PRO A 305 28.95 14.46 11.03
N LYS A 306 27.66 14.61 11.41
CA LYS A 306 26.88 13.56 12.13
C LYS A 306 26.08 12.68 11.19
N ALA A 307 26.00 13.01 9.91
CA ALA A 307 25.25 12.24 8.92
C ALA A 307 26.04 11.00 8.48
N SER A 308 25.32 9.99 7.98
CA SER A 308 25.90 8.74 7.48
C SER A 308 25.38 8.39 6.09
N THR A 309 26.18 7.64 5.35
CA THR A 309 25.80 7.12 4.03
C THR A 309 25.32 5.69 4.18
N TRP A 310 24.27 5.34 3.47
CA TRP A 310 23.61 4.03 3.49
C TRP A 310 23.44 3.52 2.07
N VAL A 311 23.41 2.20 1.92
CA VAL A 311 23.23 1.57 0.60
C VAL A 311 22.23 0.42 0.69
N SER A 312 21.38 0.28 -0.33
CA SER A 312 20.63 -0.95 -0.55
C SER A 312 21.37 -1.88 -1.50
N LEU A 313 20.94 -3.13 -1.51
CA LEU A 313 21.43 -4.14 -2.47
C LEU A 313 20.41 -4.33 -3.62
N GLN A 314 19.51 -3.38 -3.77
CA GLN A 314 18.50 -3.38 -4.83
C GLN A 314 19.15 -3.47 -6.21
N GLY A 315 18.66 -4.39 -7.04
CA GLY A 315 19.16 -4.61 -8.40
C GLY A 315 20.52 -5.32 -8.50
N PHE A 316 21.19 -5.63 -7.39
CA PHE A 316 22.40 -6.44 -7.41
C PHE A 316 22.11 -7.93 -7.58
N THR A 317 22.91 -8.59 -8.39
CA THR A 317 22.90 -10.06 -8.46
C THR A 317 23.33 -10.68 -7.12
N PRO A 318 23.04 -11.95 -6.86
CA PRO A 318 23.52 -12.65 -5.66
C PRO A 318 25.03 -12.54 -5.46
N ALA A 319 25.83 -12.67 -6.53
CA ALA A 319 27.29 -12.54 -6.47
C ALA A 319 27.73 -11.12 -6.08
N GLN A 320 27.06 -10.09 -6.63
CA GLN A 320 27.31 -8.69 -6.28
C GLN A 320 26.90 -8.39 -4.84
N SER A 321 25.79 -8.93 -4.36
CA SER A 321 25.38 -8.80 -2.96
C SER A 321 26.39 -9.44 -2.02
N GLN A 322 26.89 -10.62 -2.33
CA GLN A 322 27.96 -11.27 -1.57
C GLN A 322 29.28 -10.44 -1.56
N TYR A 323 29.62 -9.81 -2.68
CA TYR A 323 30.75 -8.89 -2.73
C TYR A 323 30.61 -7.73 -1.73
N VAL A 324 29.44 -7.11 -1.66
CA VAL A 324 29.16 -6.02 -0.71
C VAL A 324 29.21 -6.52 0.74
N TYR A 325 28.60 -7.64 1.06
CA TYR A 325 28.66 -8.23 2.39
C TYR A 325 30.11 -8.49 2.84
N LYS A 326 30.89 -9.14 1.97
CA LYS A 326 32.29 -9.40 2.24
C LYS A 326 33.10 -8.11 2.42
N TYR A 327 32.90 -7.10 1.58
CA TYR A 327 33.54 -5.81 1.74
C TYR A 327 33.24 -5.18 3.12
N ILE A 328 31.98 -5.21 3.55
CA ILE A 328 31.57 -4.67 4.85
C ILE A 328 32.22 -5.44 5.99
N GLN A 329 32.23 -6.78 5.94
CA GLN A 329 32.83 -7.64 6.96
C GLN A 329 34.34 -7.46 7.07
N ASP A 330 35.04 -7.41 5.93
CA ASP A 330 36.49 -7.29 5.88
C ASP A 330 37.00 -5.88 6.22
N LYS A 331 36.34 -4.83 5.74
CA LYS A 331 36.80 -3.44 5.87
C LYS A 331 36.16 -2.69 7.03
N MET A 332 35.01 -3.12 7.51
CA MET A 332 34.26 -2.46 8.58
C MET A 332 34.20 -0.93 8.41
N PRO A 333 33.72 -0.41 7.24
CA PRO A 333 33.86 1.00 6.89
C PRO A 333 33.15 1.92 7.89
N VAL A 334 33.85 2.96 8.36
CA VAL A 334 33.34 3.91 9.37
C VAL A 334 32.35 4.92 8.81
N TRP A 335 32.33 5.11 7.48
CA TRP A 335 31.44 6.02 6.80
C TRP A 335 30.04 5.44 6.57
N LEU A 336 29.92 4.10 6.63
CA LEU A 336 28.66 3.40 6.41
C LEU A 336 27.83 3.38 7.68
N GLY A 337 26.61 3.89 7.62
CA GLY A 337 25.63 3.84 8.72
C GLY A 337 24.93 2.47 8.84
N GLY A 338 24.65 1.85 7.70
CA GLY A 338 23.97 0.58 7.63
C GLY A 338 23.57 0.18 6.21
N LEU A 339 22.87 -0.93 6.10
CA LEU A 339 22.25 -1.40 4.87
C LEU A 339 20.74 -1.10 4.87
N ILE A 340 20.20 -1.10 3.67
CA ILE A 340 18.77 -0.91 3.44
C ILE A 340 18.26 -2.10 2.62
N THR A 341 17.17 -2.72 3.07
CA THR A 341 16.43 -3.74 2.32
C THR A 341 15.14 -3.15 1.78
N GLY A 342 14.66 -3.68 0.68
CA GLY A 342 13.42 -3.26 0.02
C GLY A 342 13.20 -4.05 -1.26
N PRO A 343 12.41 -3.55 -2.21
CA PRO A 343 12.14 -4.23 -3.47
C PRO A 343 13.42 -4.69 -4.17
N SER A 344 13.40 -5.89 -4.74
CA SER A 344 14.55 -6.47 -5.48
C SER A 344 15.87 -6.52 -4.70
N SER A 345 15.83 -6.50 -3.38
CA SER A 345 16.97 -6.72 -2.48
C SER A 345 16.99 -8.17 -1.98
N PRO A 346 18.14 -8.70 -1.50
CA PRO A 346 18.15 -9.89 -0.64
C PRO A 346 17.21 -9.71 0.54
N THR A 347 16.73 -10.82 1.09
CA THR A 347 15.75 -10.77 2.19
C THR A 347 16.30 -10.07 3.43
N VAL A 348 15.41 -9.51 4.25
CA VAL A 348 15.83 -8.84 5.51
C VAL A 348 16.52 -9.82 6.44
N GLU A 349 16.05 -11.09 6.49
CA GLU A 349 16.60 -12.16 7.31
C GLU A 349 18.02 -12.51 6.88
N GLU A 350 18.23 -12.74 5.58
CA GLU A 350 19.55 -13.01 5.02
C GLU A 350 20.52 -11.87 5.27
N THR A 351 20.08 -10.64 4.99
CA THR A 351 20.89 -9.44 5.20
C THR A 351 21.22 -9.26 6.69
N ARG A 352 20.25 -9.44 7.60
CA ARG A 352 20.50 -9.33 9.04
C ARG A 352 21.47 -10.38 9.55
N ALA A 353 21.38 -11.61 9.04
CA ALA A 353 22.24 -12.71 9.45
C ALA A 353 23.74 -12.47 9.16
N VAL A 354 24.03 -11.75 8.07
CA VAL A 354 25.43 -11.52 7.62
C VAL A 354 25.97 -10.14 7.99
N LEU A 355 25.09 -9.17 8.28
CA LEU A 355 25.49 -7.79 8.58
C LEU A 355 26.06 -7.69 10.01
N PRO A 356 27.32 -7.20 10.19
CA PRO A 356 27.91 -7.05 11.52
C PRO A 356 27.05 -6.16 12.44
N ALA A 357 26.92 -6.54 13.70
CA ALA A 357 26.00 -5.94 14.69
C ALA A 357 26.15 -4.43 14.90
N LYS A 358 27.32 -3.85 14.59
CA LYS A 358 27.51 -2.39 14.67
C LYS A 358 26.73 -1.61 13.62
N TYR A 359 26.37 -2.24 12.49
CA TYR A 359 25.61 -1.59 11.43
C TYR A 359 24.12 -1.81 11.62
N LYS A 360 23.37 -0.77 11.33
CA LYS A 360 21.91 -0.81 11.35
C LYS A 360 21.35 -1.40 10.06
N LEU A 361 20.19 -2.01 10.17
CA LEU A 361 19.40 -2.45 9.03
C LEU A 361 18.09 -1.68 8.98
N ARG A 362 17.94 -0.86 7.96
CA ARG A 362 16.72 -0.13 7.66
C ARG A 362 15.93 -0.89 6.61
N HIS A 363 14.62 -0.96 6.76
CA HIS A 363 13.75 -1.42 5.69
C HIS A 363 13.17 -0.24 4.91
N TYR A 364 12.90 -0.46 3.62
CA TYR A 364 12.36 0.50 2.68
C TYR A 364 11.08 -0.08 2.06
N PRO A 365 9.99 -0.19 2.87
CA PRO A 365 8.77 -0.84 2.41
C PRO A 365 8.08 -0.03 1.33
N ASP A 366 7.66 -0.71 0.28
CA ASP A 366 6.81 -0.13 -0.75
C ASP A 366 5.35 -0.12 -0.27
N LEU A 367 4.85 1.05 0.14
CA LEU A 367 3.47 1.22 0.62
C LEU A 367 2.51 1.71 -0.47
N THR A 368 3.03 2.07 -1.63
CA THR A 368 2.31 2.81 -2.65
C THR A 368 1.70 1.95 -3.74
N HIS A 369 2.40 0.89 -4.16
CA HIS A 369 2.01 0.09 -5.31
C HIS A 369 1.10 -1.08 -4.92
N SER A 370 0.18 -1.41 -5.83
CA SER A 370 -0.76 -2.53 -5.69
C SER A 370 -0.29 -3.77 -6.44
N VAL A 371 0.45 -3.60 -7.53
CA VAL A 371 1.02 -4.66 -8.37
C VAL A 371 2.45 -4.30 -8.78
N ARG A 372 3.25 -5.28 -9.13
CA ARG A 372 4.68 -5.11 -9.49
C ARG A 372 5.45 -4.31 -8.45
N CYS A 373 5.36 -4.74 -7.23
CA CYS A 373 5.94 -4.08 -6.07
C CYS A 373 6.53 -5.11 -5.10
N GLU A 374 6.97 -4.65 -3.93
CA GLU A 374 7.46 -5.55 -2.89
C GLU A 374 6.31 -6.33 -2.22
N PHE A 375 5.16 -5.67 -2.02
CA PHE A 375 4.00 -6.23 -1.31
C PHE A 375 2.75 -6.10 -2.17
N GLU A 376 2.66 -6.88 -3.22
CA GLU A 376 1.49 -6.93 -4.09
C GLU A 376 0.24 -7.35 -3.30
N ILE A 377 -0.93 -6.93 -3.79
CA ILE A 377 -2.20 -7.36 -3.19
C ILE A 377 -2.36 -8.87 -3.43
N PRO A 378 -2.48 -9.69 -2.38
CA PRO A 378 -2.56 -11.13 -2.51
C PRO A 378 -3.83 -11.57 -3.27
N TRP A 379 -3.65 -12.35 -4.33
CA TRP A 379 -4.76 -12.91 -5.10
C TRP A 379 -5.85 -11.91 -5.47
N TRP A 380 -5.43 -10.74 -5.90
CA TRP A 380 -6.33 -9.66 -6.29
C TRP A 380 -7.17 -10.06 -7.49
N ASP A 381 -8.48 -9.74 -7.44
CA ASP A 381 -9.35 -10.01 -8.60
C ASP A 381 -8.88 -9.19 -9.82
N PRO A 382 -8.72 -9.81 -11.00
CA PRO A 382 -8.27 -9.13 -12.22
C PRO A 382 -9.05 -7.86 -12.56
N SER A 383 -10.35 -7.82 -12.25
CA SER A 383 -11.19 -6.64 -12.51
C SER A 383 -10.67 -5.40 -11.82
N PHE A 384 -10.14 -5.53 -10.61
CA PHE A 384 -9.53 -4.42 -9.87
C PHE A 384 -8.17 -4.04 -10.44
N SER A 385 -7.30 -5.01 -10.72
CA SER A 385 -5.97 -4.70 -11.27
C SER A 385 -6.07 -3.98 -12.61
N LEU A 386 -7.08 -4.33 -13.43
CA LEU A 386 -7.33 -3.75 -14.74
C LEU A 386 -7.94 -2.33 -14.68
N THR A 387 -8.64 -1.99 -13.62
CA THR A 387 -9.35 -0.70 -13.50
C THR A 387 -8.74 0.26 -12.50
N LEU A 388 -7.98 -0.22 -11.52
CA LEU A 388 -7.32 0.62 -10.53
C LEU A 388 -5.86 0.89 -10.84
N GLY A 389 -5.20 -0.02 -11.52
CA GLY A 389 -3.80 0.14 -11.87
C GLY A 389 -2.85 -0.08 -10.71
N ARG A 390 -1.63 0.47 -10.85
CA ARG A 390 -0.52 0.20 -9.94
C ARG A 390 -0.55 1.08 -8.69
N GLU A 391 -0.96 2.32 -8.79
CA GLU A 391 -0.93 3.31 -7.70
C GLU A 391 -2.32 3.81 -7.34
N ALA A 392 -3.23 2.89 -7.04
CA ALA A 392 -4.57 3.25 -6.57
C ALA A 392 -4.54 3.67 -5.09
N ILE A 393 -5.59 4.38 -4.66
CA ILE A 393 -5.86 4.58 -3.22
C ILE A 393 -6.01 3.20 -2.58
N ASN A 394 -5.10 2.83 -1.68
CA ASN A 394 -4.91 1.44 -1.26
C ASN A 394 -4.82 1.24 0.26
N PRO A 395 -5.80 1.67 1.05
CA PRO A 395 -5.77 1.37 2.48
C PRO A 395 -5.79 -0.15 2.70
N ARG A 396 -4.70 -0.68 3.27
CA ARG A 396 -4.52 -2.11 3.59
C ARG A 396 -4.01 -2.30 5.02
N PRO A 397 -4.75 -1.82 6.02
CA PRO A 397 -4.29 -1.81 7.40
C PRO A 397 -3.97 -3.20 7.96
N ASP A 398 -4.80 -4.21 7.69
CA ASP A 398 -4.59 -5.59 8.16
C ASP A 398 -3.36 -6.22 7.49
N HIS A 399 -3.22 -6.08 6.17
CA HIS A 399 -2.12 -6.68 5.43
C HIS A 399 -0.78 -6.03 5.80
N TYR A 400 -0.72 -4.70 5.83
CA TYR A 400 0.52 -4.02 6.22
C TYR A 400 0.90 -4.23 7.68
N SER A 401 -0.06 -4.45 8.55
CA SER A 401 0.20 -4.91 9.92
C SER A 401 0.87 -6.28 9.95
N ALA A 402 0.33 -7.23 9.19
CA ALA A 402 0.91 -8.56 9.09
C ALA A 402 2.34 -8.52 8.52
N ILE A 403 2.57 -7.73 7.46
CA ILE A 403 3.89 -7.52 6.86
C ILE A 403 4.85 -6.89 7.87
N TYR A 404 4.42 -5.82 8.57
CA TYR A 404 5.24 -5.18 9.59
C TYR A 404 5.72 -6.18 10.65
N HIS A 405 4.82 -7.00 11.19
CA HIS A 405 5.16 -7.98 12.22
C HIS A 405 6.10 -9.07 11.71
N ALA A 406 6.02 -9.43 10.43
CA ALA A 406 6.96 -10.39 9.83
C ALA A 406 8.38 -9.81 9.70
N LEU A 407 8.51 -8.50 9.45
CA LEU A 407 9.80 -7.83 9.22
C LEU A 407 10.41 -7.24 10.49
N ASP A 408 9.56 -6.81 11.45
CA ASP A 408 9.97 -6.13 12.68
C ASP A 408 11.15 -6.77 13.43
N PRO A 409 11.26 -8.11 13.59
CA PRO A 409 12.36 -8.71 14.34
C PRO A 409 13.76 -8.47 13.76
N TYR A 410 13.84 -8.17 12.47
CA TYR A 410 15.10 -8.08 11.73
C TYR A 410 15.59 -6.65 11.50
N ILE A 411 14.69 -5.66 11.57
CA ILE A 411 14.97 -4.26 11.22
C ILE A 411 15.15 -3.38 12.44
N ASP A 412 16.03 -2.40 12.33
CA ASP A 412 16.22 -1.36 13.35
C ASP A 412 15.21 -0.20 13.17
N GLY A 413 14.63 -0.06 11.98
CA GLY A 413 13.65 0.96 11.64
C GLY A 413 13.32 0.95 10.15
N PHE A 414 12.52 1.90 9.72
CA PHE A 414 12.08 2.01 8.32
C PHE A 414 11.98 3.47 7.85
N ILE A 415 12.12 3.67 6.55
CA ILE A 415 11.60 4.82 5.82
C ILE A 415 10.94 4.26 4.56
N SER A 416 9.62 4.41 4.42
CA SER A 416 8.87 3.81 3.34
C SER A 416 9.09 4.52 2.01
N TYR A 417 8.92 3.77 0.91
CA TYR A 417 8.69 4.35 -0.40
C TYR A 417 7.25 4.84 -0.51
N SER A 418 7.06 6.03 -1.09
CA SER A 418 5.76 6.59 -1.40
C SER A 418 5.82 7.60 -2.54
N ASP A 419 4.78 7.61 -3.39
CA ASP A 419 4.62 8.53 -4.52
C ASP A 419 3.20 9.14 -4.55
N GLY A 420 2.85 9.89 -3.53
CA GLY A 420 1.54 10.56 -3.44
C GLY A 420 0.82 10.32 -2.13
N VAL A 421 -0.44 10.73 -2.07
CA VAL A 421 -1.26 10.60 -0.84
C VAL A 421 -2.10 9.34 -0.78
N HIS A 422 -2.15 8.58 -1.85
CA HIS A 422 -3.04 7.41 -1.97
C HIS A 422 -2.72 6.26 -1.01
N ASP A 423 -1.55 6.26 -0.39
CA ASP A 423 -1.12 5.31 0.65
C ASP A 423 -1.10 5.90 2.08
N ASP A 424 -1.78 7.03 2.29
CA ASP A 424 -1.76 7.80 3.56
C ASP A 424 -2.07 6.94 4.79
N VAL A 425 -3.12 6.11 4.74
CA VAL A 425 -3.48 5.18 5.83
C VAL A 425 -2.32 4.21 6.14
N ASN A 426 -1.66 3.67 5.11
CA ASN A 426 -0.59 2.69 5.28
C ASN A 426 0.64 3.30 5.97
N LYS A 427 0.96 4.57 5.69
CA LYS A 427 2.01 5.32 6.40
C LYS A 427 1.72 5.40 7.91
N ILE A 428 0.48 5.73 8.26
CA ILE A 428 0.07 5.86 9.65
C ILE A 428 0.14 4.50 10.38
N ILE A 429 -0.33 3.42 9.74
CA ILE A 429 -0.25 2.05 10.29
C ILE A 429 1.21 1.67 10.58
N TRP A 430 2.11 1.81 9.60
CA TRP A 430 3.52 1.48 9.79
C TRP A 430 4.19 2.32 10.89
N THR A 431 3.91 3.62 10.93
CA THR A 431 4.46 4.51 11.96
C THR A 431 3.97 4.14 13.35
N ALA A 432 2.66 3.90 13.51
CA ALA A 432 2.07 3.55 14.80
C ALA A 432 2.58 2.20 15.32
N LEU A 433 2.70 1.18 14.45
CA LEU A 433 3.27 -0.12 14.81
C LEU A 433 4.77 -0.04 15.13
N ALA A 434 5.52 0.83 14.47
CA ALA A 434 6.92 1.06 14.81
C ALA A 434 7.12 1.91 16.07
N TRP A 435 6.09 2.62 16.51
CA TRP A 435 6.04 3.23 17.82
C TRP A 435 5.73 2.20 18.90
N ASP A 436 4.65 1.44 18.73
CA ASP A 436 4.24 0.34 19.60
C ASP A 436 3.78 -0.86 18.73
N ARG A 437 4.60 -1.91 18.68
CA ARG A 437 4.31 -3.12 17.91
C ARG A 437 3.04 -3.85 18.34
N LYS A 438 2.50 -3.54 19.52
CA LYS A 438 1.27 -4.15 20.06
C LYS A 438 0.05 -3.28 19.84
N ALA A 439 0.20 -2.15 19.17
CA ALA A 439 -0.92 -1.25 18.91
C ALA A 439 -2.01 -1.98 18.11
N ASP A 440 -3.24 -1.81 18.55
CA ASP A 440 -4.41 -2.37 17.86
C ASP A 440 -4.74 -1.54 16.62
N ILE A 441 -4.92 -2.21 15.49
CA ILE A 441 -5.13 -1.57 14.18
C ILE A 441 -6.42 -0.73 14.17
N ARG A 442 -7.49 -1.23 14.76
CA ARG A 442 -8.75 -0.50 14.83
C ARG A 442 -8.61 0.76 15.67
N ASN A 443 -7.88 0.70 16.78
CA ASN A 443 -7.61 1.87 17.61
C ASN A 443 -6.77 2.93 16.86
N ILE A 444 -5.76 2.49 16.08
CA ILE A 444 -5.00 3.40 15.21
C ILE A 444 -5.93 4.10 14.21
N LEU A 445 -6.84 3.36 13.61
CA LEU A 445 -7.79 3.91 12.64
C LEU A 445 -8.85 4.81 13.32
N GLN A 446 -9.21 4.55 14.58
CA GLN A 446 -10.04 5.45 15.37
C GLN A 446 -9.32 6.77 15.65
N GLU A 447 -8.05 6.74 16.07
CA GLU A 447 -7.24 7.96 16.24
C GLU A 447 -7.09 8.72 14.91
N TYR A 448 -6.88 7.99 13.78
CA TYR A 448 -6.85 8.57 12.43
C TYR A 448 -8.16 9.26 12.09
N SER A 449 -9.27 8.58 12.27
CA SER A 449 -10.61 9.08 11.95
C SER A 449 -10.99 10.27 12.83
N ASN A 450 -10.69 10.20 14.13
CA ASN A 450 -10.90 11.29 15.07
C ASN A 450 -10.11 12.56 14.71
N TYR A 451 -8.84 12.38 14.35
CA TYR A 451 -7.96 13.51 14.06
C TYR A 451 -8.21 14.13 12.68
N PHE A 452 -8.40 13.30 11.65
CA PHE A 452 -8.51 13.77 10.27
C PHE A 452 -9.94 14.01 9.80
N PHE A 453 -10.93 13.36 10.38
CA PHE A 453 -12.34 13.56 10.02
C PHE A 453 -13.07 14.34 11.11
N ALA A 454 -13.72 13.63 12.01
CA ALA A 454 -14.43 14.24 13.15
C ALA A 454 -14.62 13.21 14.26
N SER A 455 -14.71 13.69 15.50
CA SER A 455 -14.96 12.82 16.65
C SER A 455 -16.31 12.09 16.59
N SER A 456 -17.27 12.63 15.82
CA SER A 456 -18.59 12.04 15.63
C SER A 456 -18.63 10.83 14.69
N VAL A 457 -17.56 10.55 13.94
CA VAL A 457 -17.51 9.45 12.95
C VAL A 457 -16.35 8.49 13.20
N THR A 458 -15.74 8.60 14.37
CA THR A 458 -14.50 7.87 14.73
C THR A 458 -14.63 6.37 14.54
N GLU A 459 -15.67 5.75 15.08
CA GLU A 459 -15.91 4.31 15.06
C GLU A 459 -16.27 3.83 13.65
N GLU A 460 -17.29 4.46 13.07
CA GLU A 460 -17.84 4.06 11.78
C GLU A 460 -16.85 4.27 10.63
N ALA A 461 -16.06 5.33 10.68
CA ALA A 461 -15.03 5.57 9.65
C ALA A 461 -13.85 4.60 9.80
N ALA A 462 -13.42 4.26 11.02
CA ALA A 462 -12.40 3.25 11.25
C ALA A 462 -12.83 1.88 10.70
N ASP A 463 -14.07 1.45 11.02
CA ASP A 463 -14.65 0.21 10.51
C ASP A 463 -14.84 0.27 8.98
N GLY A 464 -15.20 1.43 8.46
CA GLY A 464 -15.32 1.69 7.03
C GLY A 464 -13.98 1.52 6.29
N ILE A 465 -12.87 2.00 6.85
CA ILE A 465 -11.52 1.83 6.26
C ILE A 465 -11.11 0.35 6.25
N LEU A 466 -11.34 -0.39 7.36
CA LEU A 466 -11.12 -1.84 7.41
C LEU A 466 -11.97 -2.60 6.38
N ALA A 467 -13.19 -2.13 6.14
CA ALA A 467 -14.07 -2.74 5.16
C ALA A 467 -13.60 -2.52 3.72
N LEU A 468 -12.94 -1.39 3.41
CA LEU A 468 -12.35 -1.13 2.09
C LEU A 468 -11.28 -2.16 1.72
N GLU A 469 -10.45 -2.57 2.67
CA GLU A 469 -9.45 -3.63 2.40
C GLU A 469 -10.12 -4.98 2.08
N LYS A 470 -11.21 -5.31 2.78
CA LYS A 470 -11.97 -6.55 2.55
C LYS A 470 -12.64 -6.61 1.17
N ASN A 471 -12.92 -5.47 0.54
CA ASN A 471 -13.46 -5.41 -0.81
C ASN A 471 -12.52 -6.08 -1.84
N TRP A 472 -11.22 -6.11 -1.58
CA TRP A 472 -10.22 -6.64 -2.50
C TRP A 472 -9.87 -8.11 -2.25
N GLN A 473 -10.57 -8.77 -1.35
CA GLN A 473 -10.32 -10.17 -1.00
C GLN A 473 -11.28 -11.12 -1.74
N GLY A 474 -10.72 -12.10 -2.44
CA GLY A 474 -11.47 -13.12 -3.17
C GLY A 474 -12.16 -12.62 -4.46
N PRO A 475 -12.96 -13.48 -5.11
CA PRO A 475 -13.61 -13.15 -6.37
C PRO A 475 -14.62 -12.00 -6.21
N ILE A 476 -14.54 -11.00 -7.07
CA ILE A 476 -15.38 -9.79 -7.03
C ILE A 476 -16.88 -10.09 -7.08
N VAL A 477 -17.29 -11.13 -7.82
CA VAL A 477 -18.70 -11.49 -7.97
C VAL A 477 -19.31 -11.95 -6.65
N SER A 478 -18.59 -12.80 -5.93
CA SER A 478 -19.06 -13.40 -4.67
C SER A 478 -18.76 -12.54 -3.43
N ASN A 479 -17.96 -11.46 -3.57
CA ASN A 479 -17.62 -10.58 -2.46
C ASN A 479 -18.78 -9.65 -2.09
N GLY A 480 -19.60 -10.08 -1.11
CA GLY A 480 -20.73 -9.30 -0.60
C GLY A 480 -20.33 -8.05 0.19
N SER A 481 -19.08 -8.00 0.72
CA SER A 481 -18.61 -6.84 1.50
C SER A 481 -18.62 -5.55 0.69
N ILE A 482 -18.40 -5.60 -0.63
CA ILE A 482 -18.39 -4.44 -1.52
C ILE A 482 -19.70 -3.64 -1.43
N ALA A 483 -20.84 -4.33 -1.48
CA ALA A 483 -22.15 -3.67 -1.39
C ALA A 483 -22.41 -3.08 0.00
N THR A 484 -22.03 -3.80 1.05
CA THR A 484 -22.18 -3.34 2.43
C THR A 484 -21.27 -2.14 2.72
N THR A 485 -20.03 -2.18 2.26
CA THR A 485 -19.07 -1.07 2.38
C THR A 485 -19.58 0.19 1.70
N LEU A 486 -20.08 0.06 0.45
CA LEU A 486 -20.69 1.21 -0.23
C LEU A 486 -21.87 1.78 0.55
N THR A 487 -22.76 0.92 1.07
CA THR A 487 -23.93 1.35 1.85
C THR A 487 -23.51 2.13 3.09
N ALA A 488 -22.50 1.65 3.82
CA ALA A 488 -21.98 2.31 5.01
C ALA A 488 -21.37 3.67 4.67
N TRP A 489 -20.50 3.74 3.68
CA TRP A 489 -19.87 5.01 3.27
C TRP A 489 -20.89 6.03 2.72
N LYS A 490 -21.90 5.59 1.97
CA LYS A 490 -23.01 6.48 1.54
C LYS A 490 -23.80 7.05 2.72
N ALA A 491 -24.04 6.25 3.75
CA ALA A 491 -24.73 6.73 4.95
C ALA A 491 -23.88 7.76 5.71
N LEU A 492 -22.57 7.51 5.85
CA LEU A 492 -21.61 8.41 6.46
C LEU A 492 -21.50 9.74 5.68
N GLU A 493 -21.35 9.68 4.37
CA GLU A 493 -21.29 10.84 3.48
C GLU A 493 -22.54 11.73 3.66
N LYS A 494 -23.73 11.13 3.58
CA LYS A 494 -24.99 11.85 3.74
C LYS A 494 -25.14 12.51 5.12
N ALA A 495 -24.63 11.87 6.17
CA ALA A 495 -24.74 12.36 7.55
C ALA A 495 -23.71 13.47 7.88
N ASN A 496 -22.62 13.59 7.10
CA ASN A 496 -21.50 14.46 7.43
C ASN A 496 -21.07 15.38 6.27
N PRO A 497 -21.93 16.24 5.75
CA PRO A 497 -21.60 17.12 4.61
C PRO A 497 -20.48 18.13 4.91
N SER A 498 -20.15 18.37 6.17
CA SER A 498 -19.00 19.19 6.59
C SER A 498 -17.65 18.58 6.19
N LEU A 499 -17.61 17.28 5.89
CA LEU A 499 -16.40 16.55 5.47
C LEU A 499 -16.20 16.50 3.94
N ASP A 500 -17.13 17.06 3.15
CA ASP A 500 -17.08 16.99 1.68
C ASP A 500 -15.78 17.56 1.09
N ASN A 501 -15.16 18.53 1.76
CA ASN A 501 -13.90 19.14 1.33
C ASN A 501 -12.64 18.48 1.96
N ASN A 502 -12.80 17.43 2.74
CA ASN A 502 -11.70 16.71 3.36
C ASN A 502 -11.15 15.66 2.38
N TRP A 503 -9.94 15.86 1.87
CA TRP A 503 -9.38 14.98 0.85
C TRP A 503 -9.18 13.52 1.31
N ARG A 504 -8.90 13.27 2.60
CA ARG A 504 -8.81 11.92 3.14
C ARG A 504 -10.17 11.23 3.15
N TRP A 505 -11.21 11.98 3.46
CA TRP A 505 -12.59 11.53 3.36
C TRP A 505 -12.98 11.22 1.92
N GLN A 506 -12.69 12.14 0.99
CA GLN A 506 -12.93 11.96 -0.45
C GLN A 506 -12.22 10.70 -1.01
N MET A 507 -10.99 10.40 -0.56
CA MET A 507 -10.28 9.19 -0.99
C MET A 507 -11.00 7.90 -0.56
N ASN A 508 -11.49 7.83 0.67
CA ASN A 508 -12.21 6.66 1.16
C ASN A 508 -13.57 6.50 0.43
N LEU A 509 -14.28 7.60 0.21
CA LEU A 509 -15.50 7.59 -0.61
C LEU A 509 -15.20 7.11 -2.03
N LEU A 510 -14.20 7.67 -2.69
CA LEU A 510 -13.80 7.26 -4.05
C LEU A 510 -13.55 5.75 -4.11
N ARG A 511 -12.84 5.16 -3.14
CA ARG A 511 -12.63 3.72 -3.08
C ARG A 511 -13.93 2.94 -2.97
N ALA A 512 -14.82 3.32 -2.05
CA ALA A 512 -16.08 2.61 -1.84
C ALA A 512 -16.96 2.60 -3.09
N TYR A 513 -17.10 3.77 -3.72
CA TYR A 513 -17.88 3.92 -4.95
C TYR A 513 -17.23 3.20 -6.15
N TYR A 514 -15.91 3.29 -6.28
CA TYR A 514 -15.17 2.69 -7.38
C TYR A 514 -15.22 1.16 -7.33
N ASP A 515 -15.02 0.55 -6.16
CA ASP A 515 -15.09 -0.90 -5.98
C ASP A 515 -16.48 -1.44 -6.35
N ALA A 516 -17.53 -0.75 -5.92
CA ALA A 516 -18.90 -1.15 -6.25
C ALA A 516 -19.24 -0.98 -7.73
N TYR A 517 -18.77 0.08 -8.37
CA TYR A 517 -18.92 0.30 -9.79
C TYR A 517 -18.21 -0.78 -10.60
N THR A 518 -16.97 -1.09 -10.26
CA THR A 518 -16.20 -2.17 -10.90
C THR A 518 -16.93 -3.51 -10.81
N ARG A 519 -17.46 -3.86 -9.62
CA ARG A 519 -18.25 -5.09 -9.44
C ARG A 519 -19.51 -5.11 -10.30
N GLY A 520 -20.28 -4.02 -10.30
CA GLY A 520 -21.51 -3.92 -11.09
C GLY A 520 -21.24 -4.04 -12.58
N ARG A 521 -20.20 -3.39 -13.07
CA ARG A 521 -19.75 -3.50 -14.46
C ARG A 521 -19.32 -4.92 -14.83
N TYR A 522 -18.48 -5.53 -13.99
CA TYR A 522 -18.00 -6.89 -14.24
C TYR A 522 -19.15 -7.89 -14.41
N ILE A 523 -20.14 -7.83 -13.52
CA ILE A 523 -21.34 -8.69 -13.60
C ILE A 523 -22.07 -8.43 -14.92
N TYR A 524 -22.31 -7.18 -15.26
CA TYR A 524 -23.03 -6.80 -16.47
C TYR A 524 -22.27 -7.17 -17.74
N GLU A 525 -21.00 -6.82 -17.82
CA GLU A 525 -20.18 -7.07 -19.00
C GLU A 525 -19.89 -8.57 -19.22
N THR A 526 -19.84 -9.36 -18.14
CA THR A 526 -19.79 -10.84 -18.24
C THR A 526 -21.09 -11.39 -18.83
N GLN A 527 -22.26 -10.84 -18.50
CA GLN A 527 -23.53 -11.23 -19.12
C GLN A 527 -23.56 -10.89 -20.62
N LEU A 528 -23.07 -9.69 -20.99
CA LEU A 528 -22.95 -9.33 -22.40
C LEU A 528 -22.02 -10.30 -23.15
N GLN A 529 -20.91 -10.69 -22.58
CA GLN A 529 -19.98 -11.66 -23.18
C GLN A 529 -20.64 -13.04 -23.40
N ARG A 530 -21.47 -13.50 -22.45
CA ARG A 530 -22.22 -14.75 -22.61
C ARG A 530 -23.20 -14.68 -23.79
N GLN A 531 -23.96 -13.57 -23.92
CA GLN A 531 -24.85 -13.35 -25.06
C GLN A 531 -24.10 -13.33 -26.38
N VAL A 532 -22.91 -12.74 -26.43
CA VAL A 532 -22.05 -12.73 -27.61
C VAL A 532 -21.62 -14.15 -27.99
N ASN A 533 -21.20 -14.94 -27.01
CA ASN A 533 -20.78 -16.32 -27.25
C ASN A 533 -21.96 -17.16 -27.79
N GLU A 534 -23.19 -16.92 -27.34
CA GLU A 534 -24.40 -17.55 -27.90
C GLU A 534 -24.59 -17.18 -29.37
N LYS A 535 -24.42 -15.90 -29.74
CA LYS A 535 -24.51 -15.45 -31.13
C LYS A 535 -23.42 -16.06 -32.02
N PHE A 536 -22.22 -16.28 -31.50
CA PHE A 536 -21.20 -16.98 -32.27
C PHE A 536 -21.54 -18.44 -32.58
N LEU A 537 -22.24 -19.12 -31.68
CA LEU A 537 -22.72 -20.47 -31.91
C LEU A 537 -23.86 -20.53 -32.94
N GLU A 538 -24.59 -19.44 -33.13
CA GLU A 538 -25.62 -19.29 -34.15
C GLU A 538 -25.03 -18.96 -35.56
N ALA A 539 -23.74 -18.67 -35.67
CA ALA A 539 -23.10 -18.17 -36.90
C ALA A 539 -23.32 -19.07 -38.12
N ALA A 540 -23.39 -20.38 -37.92
CA ALA A 540 -23.66 -21.33 -39.01
C ALA A 540 -25.07 -21.16 -39.65
N SER A 541 -26.03 -20.63 -38.87
CA SER A 541 -27.42 -20.43 -39.32
C SER A 541 -27.72 -19.02 -39.77
N ILE A 542 -27.13 -17.99 -39.12
CA ILE A 542 -27.42 -16.59 -39.43
C ILE A 542 -26.35 -15.93 -40.32
N GLY A 543 -25.23 -16.61 -40.55
CA GLY A 543 -24.06 -16.09 -41.22
C GLY A 543 -23.04 -15.45 -40.26
N ALA A 544 -21.74 -15.68 -40.53
CA ALA A 544 -20.67 -15.21 -39.64
C ALA A 544 -20.62 -13.66 -39.52
N ASP A 545 -20.80 -12.95 -40.65
CA ASP A 545 -20.78 -11.48 -40.65
C ASP A 545 -21.97 -10.90 -39.87
N ALA A 546 -23.15 -11.52 -39.92
CA ALA A 546 -24.30 -11.14 -39.11
C ALA A 546 -24.04 -11.41 -37.62
N ALA A 547 -23.47 -12.56 -37.28
CA ALA A 547 -23.09 -12.88 -35.88
C ALA A 547 -22.09 -11.89 -35.31
N MET A 548 -21.04 -11.50 -36.03
CA MET A 548 -20.06 -10.50 -35.63
C MET A 548 -20.71 -9.11 -35.45
N LYS A 549 -21.61 -8.71 -36.33
CA LYS A 549 -22.36 -7.46 -36.24
C LYS A 549 -23.23 -7.42 -34.97
N GLU A 550 -24.00 -8.49 -34.71
CA GLU A 550 -24.81 -8.61 -33.52
C GLU A 550 -23.96 -8.61 -32.24
N ALA A 551 -22.82 -9.32 -32.26
CA ALA A 551 -21.87 -9.30 -31.15
C ALA A 551 -21.38 -7.90 -30.83
N ASN A 552 -20.99 -7.11 -31.83
CA ASN A 552 -20.59 -5.71 -31.63
C ASN A 552 -21.73 -4.87 -31.02
N ASN A 553 -22.99 -5.06 -31.50
CA ASN A 553 -24.13 -4.37 -30.93
C ASN A 553 -24.39 -4.74 -29.45
N ILE A 554 -24.22 -6.01 -29.10
CA ILE A 554 -24.36 -6.48 -27.72
C ILE A 554 -23.25 -5.88 -26.85
N LEU A 555 -21.99 -5.94 -27.28
CA LEU A 555 -20.86 -5.42 -26.52
C LEU A 555 -20.91 -3.89 -26.34
N ALA A 556 -21.41 -3.17 -27.35
CA ALA A 556 -21.59 -1.71 -27.27
C ALA A 556 -22.58 -1.28 -26.18
N LYS A 557 -23.44 -2.18 -25.68
CA LYS A 557 -24.35 -1.87 -24.57
C LYS A 557 -23.58 -1.50 -23.28
N ALA A 558 -22.36 -2.00 -23.10
CA ALA A 558 -21.51 -1.60 -21.99
C ALA A 558 -21.28 -0.06 -21.94
N GLU A 559 -21.32 0.62 -23.09
CA GLU A 559 -21.18 2.08 -23.19
C GLU A 559 -22.52 2.79 -23.39
N THR A 560 -23.40 2.25 -24.22
CA THR A 560 -24.68 2.89 -24.59
C THR A 560 -25.79 2.66 -23.57
N GLN A 561 -25.69 1.60 -22.77
CA GLN A 561 -26.64 1.22 -21.72
C GLN A 561 -25.89 0.92 -20.42
N ARG A 562 -25.06 1.89 -19.99
CA ARG A 562 -24.23 1.74 -18.79
C ARG A 562 -25.06 1.45 -17.55
N VAL A 563 -24.54 0.55 -16.72
CA VAL A 563 -25.11 0.30 -15.38
C VAL A 563 -24.56 1.31 -14.38
N MET A 564 -25.27 1.54 -13.29
CA MET A 564 -24.83 2.34 -12.13
C MET A 564 -24.34 3.76 -12.50
N THR A 565 -25.02 4.41 -13.43
CA THR A 565 -24.62 5.72 -13.98
C THR A 565 -24.47 6.82 -12.93
N GLU A 566 -25.30 6.82 -11.88
CA GLU A 566 -25.20 7.76 -10.76
C GLU A 566 -23.90 7.57 -10.00
N ILE A 567 -23.52 6.32 -9.71
CA ILE A 567 -22.27 6.00 -9.03
C ILE A 567 -21.07 6.41 -9.88
N ARG A 568 -21.14 6.14 -11.19
CA ARG A 568 -20.10 6.59 -12.12
C ARG A 568 -19.91 8.10 -12.12
N THR A 569 -21.00 8.86 -12.17
CA THR A 569 -20.96 10.33 -12.11
C THR A 569 -20.32 10.78 -10.80
N HIS A 570 -20.74 10.21 -9.69
CA HIS A 570 -20.18 10.56 -8.38
C HIS A 570 -18.66 10.23 -8.25
N ILE A 571 -18.19 9.14 -8.86
CA ILE A 571 -16.75 8.85 -8.97
C ILE A 571 -16.02 9.97 -9.70
N ILE A 572 -16.56 10.46 -10.80
CA ILE A 572 -15.97 11.58 -11.57
C ILE A 572 -15.93 12.86 -10.73
N ASP A 573 -17.01 13.14 -9.99
CA ASP A 573 -17.10 14.30 -9.10
C ASP A 573 -16.09 14.21 -7.94
N LEU A 574 -15.90 13.02 -7.36
CA LEU A 574 -14.89 12.77 -6.32
C LEU A 574 -13.47 12.94 -6.87
N CYS A 575 -13.19 12.48 -8.09
CA CYS A 575 -11.89 12.72 -8.73
C CYS A 575 -11.63 14.22 -8.94
N GLU A 576 -12.66 14.99 -9.34
CA GLU A 576 -12.57 16.45 -9.47
C GLU A 576 -12.36 17.13 -8.11
N ALA A 577 -13.06 16.67 -7.07
CA ALA A 577 -12.94 17.17 -5.72
C ALA A 577 -11.53 16.91 -5.15
N LEU A 578 -10.96 15.72 -5.35
CA LEU A 578 -9.61 15.35 -4.95
C LEU A 578 -8.54 16.18 -5.70
N TYR A 579 -8.75 16.45 -6.99
CA TYR A 579 -7.84 17.35 -7.71
C TYR A 579 -7.85 18.76 -7.13
N LYS A 580 -9.03 19.27 -6.76
CA LYS A 580 -9.19 20.62 -6.15
C LYS A 580 -8.64 20.69 -4.72
N SER A 581 -8.85 19.65 -3.91
CA SER A 581 -8.53 19.67 -2.49
C SER A 581 -7.07 19.33 -2.17
N VAL A 582 -6.46 18.42 -2.93
CA VAL A 582 -5.11 17.90 -2.64
C VAL A 582 -4.24 17.75 -3.89
N SER A 583 -4.73 18.19 -5.04
CA SER A 583 -4.07 18.08 -6.35
C SER A 583 -3.81 16.63 -6.79
N LEU A 584 -4.64 15.67 -6.35
CA LEU A 584 -4.49 14.27 -6.76
C LEU A 584 -4.83 14.09 -8.24
N GLN A 585 -3.87 13.60 -9.03
CA GLN A 585 -3.94 13.54 -10.48
C GLN A 585 -4.47 12.18 -10.94
N THR A 586 -5.79 12.02 -10.97
CA THR A 586 -6.46 10.75 -11.29
C THR A 586 -6.65 10.49 -12.79
N SER A 587 -6.04 11.28 -13.67
CA SER A 587 -6.10 11.12 -15.13
C SER A 587 -4.90 11.78 -15.80
N VAL A 588 -4.29 11.09 -16.74
CA VAL A 588 -3.27 11.66 -17.64
C VAL A 588 -3.87 12.74 -18.51
N LYS A 589 -5.03 12.44 -19.12
CA LYS A 589 -5.66 13.34 -20.07
C LYS A 589 -6.27 14.58 -19.42
N LYS A 590 -6.92 14.42 -18.28
CA LYS A 590 -7.70 15.51 -17.64
C LYS A 590 -6.85 16.29 -16.63
N TYR A 591 -6.03 15.61 -15.84
CA TYR A 591 -5.29 16.19 -14.73
C TYR A 591 -3.77 16.11 -14.91
N GLN A 592 -3.30 15.72 -16.09
CA GLN A 592 -1.89 15.67 -16.44
C GLN A 592 -1.02 14.82 -15.49
N ALA A 593 -1.56 13.68 -15.02
CA ALA A 593 -0.73 12.70 -14.33
C ALA A 593 0.45 12.30 -15.22
N SER A 594 1.61 12.04 -14.63
CA SER A 594 2.85 11.75 -15.37
C SER A 594 2.85 10.42 -16.11
N GLY A 595 1.91 9.53 -15.81
CA GLY A 595 1.72 8.24 -16.50
C GLY A 595 0.42 7.55 -16.10
N LEU A 596 -0.01 6.61 -16.94
CA LEU A 596 -1.24 5.85 -16.67
C LEU A 596 -1.14 5.03 -15.38
N GLU A 597 0.04 4.53 -15.03
CA GLU A 597 0.27 3.77 -13.78
C GLU A 597 0.36 4.66 -12.53
N ARG A 598 0.36 5.99 -12.67
CA ARG A 598 0.50 6.96 -11.60
C ARG A 598 -0.84 7.40 -10.99
N GLY A 599 -1.65 6.44 -10.57
CA GLY A 599 -2.93 6.72 -9.93
C GLY A 599 -4.03 7.21 -10.87
N SER A 600 -3.89 7.04 -12.19
CA SER A 600 -4.83 7.53 -13.21
C SER A 600 -6.11 6.70 -13.31
N VAL A 601 -6.73 6.42 -12.17
CA VAL A 601 -7.89 5.53 -12.04
C VAL A 601 -9.10 5.99 -12.87
N LEU A 602 -9.21 7.29 -13.16
CA LEU A 602 -10.29 7.83 -13.99
C LEU A 602 -10.13 7.42 -15.47
N ASP A 603 -8.90 7.24 -15.96
CA ASP A 603 -8.64 6.79 -17.32
C ASP A 603 -8.98 5.31 -17.53
N PHE A 604 -9.03 4.53 -16.45
CA PHE A 604 -9.42 3.11 -16.47
C PHE A 604 -10.87 2.84 -16.05
N LEU A 605 -11.60 3.87 -15.62
CA LEU A 605 -12.93 3.74 -15.05
C LEU A 605 -13.88 2.93 -15.95
N ASP A 606 -13.80 3.12 -17.26
CA ASP A 606 -14.64 2.46 -18.26
C ASP A 606 -13.88 1.44 -19.13
N ARG A 607 -12.68 1.02 -18.71
CA ARG A 607 -11.95 -0.02 -19.41
C ARG A 607 -12.78 -1.29 -19.48
N PRO A 608 -12.90 -1.95 -20.66
CA PRO A 608 -13.71 -3.16 -20.77
C PRO A 608 -13.31 -4.25 -19.78
N LEU A 609 -14.30 -4.82 -19.10
CA LEU A 609 -14.19 -5.99 -18.24
C LEU A 609 -14.74 -7.26 -18.93
N ASN A 610 -14.83 -7.21 -20.26
CA ASN A 610 -15.06 -8.31 -21.19
C ASN A 610 -14.05 -8.25 -22.33
N ASN A 611 -14.07 -9.21 -23.23
CA ASN A 611 -13.10 -9.31 -24.32
C ASN A 611 -13.38 -8.37 -25.50
N ARG A 612 -14.15 -7.29 -25.35
CA ARG A 612 -14.57 -6.42 -26.46
C ARG A 612 -13.41 -5.94 -27.32
N TRP A 613 -12.38 -5.37 -26.73
CA TRP A 613 -11.24 -4.84 -27.49
C TRP A 613 -10.47 -5.91 -28.25
N TRP A 614 -10.29 -7.08 -27.64
CA TRP A 614 -9.69 -8.23 -28.31
C TRP A 614 -10.56 -8.72 -29.47
N LEU A 615 -11.89 -8.85 -29.26
CA LEU A 615 -12.84 -9.29 -30.29
C LEU A 615 -12.90 -8.33 -31.48
N GLU A 616 -12.83 -7.03 -31.27
CA GLU A 616 -12.75 -6.04 -32.35
C GLU A 616 -11.57 -6.30 -33.29
N ASP A 617 -10.43 -6.70 -32.75
CA ASP A 617 -9.23 -7.03 -33.55
C ASP A 617 -9.32 -8.42 -34.16
N GLU A 618 -9.90 -9.41 -33.49
CA GLU A 618 -10.15 -10.73 -34.04
C GLU A 618 -11.16 -10.67 -35.20
N PHE A 619 -12.20 -9.87 -35.09
CA PHE A 619 -13.18 -9.74 -36.19
C PHE A 619 -12.54 -9.19 -37.47
N LYS A 620 -11.59 -8.28 -37.39
CA LYS A 620 -10.83 -7.79 -38.55
C LYS A 620 -10.07 -8.92 -39.24
N LYS A 621 -9.48 -9.84 -38.48
CA LYS A 621 -8.77 -11.00 -39.00
C LYS A 621 -9.73 -12.01 -39.61
N ILE A 622 -10.83 -12.30 -38.94
CA ILE A 622 -11.86 -13.26 -39.35
C ILE A 622 -12.58 -12.79 -40.62
N GLN A 623 -12.83 -11.50 -40.75
CA GLN A 623 -13.58 -10.92 -41.89
C GLN A 623 -12.98 -11.25 -43.26
N SER A 624 -11.67 -11.46 -43.35
CA SER A 624 -10.97 -11.83 -44.59
C SER A 624 -11.04 -13.31 -44.94
N LEU A 625 -11.59 -14.16 -44.06
CA LEU A 625 -11.65 -15.61 -44.27
C LEU A 625 -12.87 -16.04 -45.11
N PRO A 626 -12.84 -17.23 -45.74
CA PRO A 626 -14.04 -17.87 -46.31
C PRO A 626 -15.09 -18.12 -45.23
N GLU A 627 -16.39 -18.09 -45.60
CA GLU A 627 -17.49 -18.19 -44.63
C GLU A 627 -17.38 -19.40 -43.69
N LYS A 628 -17.04 -20.58 -44.22
CA LYS A 628 -16.83 -21.79 -43.41
C LYS A 628 -15.77 -21.61 -42.33
N ASP A 629 -14.68 -20.90 -42.66
CA ASP A 629 -13.57 -20.68 -41.75
C ASP A 629 -13.90 -19.57 -40.73
N LYS A 630 -14.70 -18.56 -41.16
CA LYS A 630 -15.27 -17.56 -40.24
C LYS A 630 -16.12 -18.23 -39.16
N VAL A 631 -17.08 -19.07 -39.57
CA VAL A 631 -17.97 -19.81 -38.65
C VAL A 631 -17.15 -20.63 -37.66
N LYS A 632 -16.15 -21.36 -38.14
CA LYS A 632 -15.27 -22.17 -37.29
C LYS A 632 -14.47 -21.31 -36.29
N ALA A 633 -13.97 -20.16 -36.75
CA ALA A 633 -13.22 -19.25 -35.86
C ALA A 633 -14.12 -18.68 -34.74
N LEU A 634 -15.36 -18.31 -35.08
CA LEU A 634 -16.34 -17.84 -34.10
C LEU A 634 -16.74 -18.93 -33.10
N GLU A 635 -16.90 -20.18 -33.57
CA GLU A 635 -17.17 -21.35 -32.74
C GLU A 635 -16.01 -21.61 -31.74
N VAL A 636 -14.76 -21.50 -32.18
CA VAL A 636 -13.58 -21.63 -31.33
C VAL A 636 -13.60 -20.55 -30.24
N ILE A 637 -13.90 -19.30 -30.60
CA ILE A 637 -14.00 -18.20 -29.63
C ILE A 637 -15.12 -18.44 -28.62
N ALA A 638 -16.31 -18.86 -29.07
CA ALA A 638 -17.46 -19.13 -28.23
C ALA A 638 -17.23 -20.27 -27.22
N ASN A 639 -16.43 -21.25 -27.60
CA ASN A 639 -16.13 -22.43 -26.80
C ASN A 639 -14.75 -22.36 -26.11
N TRP A 640 -14.08 -21.19 -26.09
CA TRP A 640 -12.72 -21.02 -25.56
C TRP A 640 -12.54 -21.59 -24.17
N GLU A 641 -13.48 -21.33 -23.29
CA GLU A 641 -13.48 -21.76 -21.88
C GLU A 641 -14.31 -23.03 -21.65
N LYS A 642 -15.07 -23.48 -22.67
CA LYS A 642 -15.95 -24.66 -22.58
C LYS A 642 -15.15 -25.89 -22.96
N VAL A 643 -15.02 -26.78 -22.00
CA VAL A 643 -14.38 -28.07 -22.16
C VAL A 643 -15.41 -29.21 -22.04
N GLY A 644 -15.17 -30.33 -22.67
CA GLY A 644 -16.05 -31.50 -22.59
C GLY A 644 -16.03 -32.16 -21.18
N PRO A 645 -16.95 -33.12 -20.94
CA PRO A 645 -16.99 -33.87 -19.68
C PRO A 645 -15.66 -34.55 -19.35
N GLY A 646 -15.21 -34.42 -18.10
CA GLY A 646 -13.93 -34.97 -17.67
C GLY A 646 -12.70 -34.16 -18.10
N SER A 647 -12.92 -33.01 -18.72
CA SER A 647 -11.90 -32.02 -19.05
C SER A 647 -12.03 -30.81 -18.12
N TYR A 648 -10.96 -30.02 -17.97
CA TYR A 648 -10.89 -28.88 -17.07
C TYR A 648 -10.28 -27.67 -17.77
N TYR A 649 -10.72 -26.45 -17.38
CA TYR A 649 -10.17 -25.20 -17.82
C TYR A 649 -9.93 -24.31 -16.60
N ASP A 650 -8.75 -23.70 -16.55
CA ASP A 650 -8.37 -22.73 -15.52
C ASP A 650 -7.76 -21.49 -16.18
N GLU A 651 -8.26 -20.32 -15.78
CA GLU A 651 -7.67 -19.02 -16.06
C GLU A 651 -6.69 -18.72 -14.92
N VAL A 652 -5.42 -19.01 -15.15
CA VAL A 652 -4.39 -18.98 -14.11
C VAL A 652 -4.17 -17.54 -13.59
N GLY A 653 -4.13 -17.40 -12.28
CA GLY A 653 -4.04 -16.08 -11.64
C GLY A 653 -5.38 -15.36 -11.47
N ASN A 654 -6.46 -15.91 -11.99
CA ASN A 654 -7.80 -15.40 -11.73
C ASN A 654 -8.42 -16.11 -10.52
N VAL A 655 -8.54 -15.40 -9.40
CA VAL A 655 -9.04 -15.95 -8.13
C VAL A 655 -10.43 -16.59 -8.25
N GLY A 656 -11.23 -16.16 -9.22
CA GLY A 656 -12.58 -16.68 -9.47
C GLY A 656 -12.66 -17.82 -10.49
N LYS A 657 -11.58 -18.11 -11.25
CA LYS A 657 -11.59 -19.05 -12.38
C LYS A 657 -10.42 -20.04 -12.38
N SER A 658 -9.61 -20.10 -11.31
CA SER A 658 -8.47 -21.01 -11.19
C SER A 658 -8.65 -21.91 -9.97
N VAL A 659 -9.61 -22.84 -10.06
CA VAL A 659 -9.99 -23.70 -8.92
C VAL A 659 -8.99 -24.81 -8.62
N HIS A 660 -8.21 -25.23 -9.62
CA HIS A 660 -7.22 -26.29 -9.49
C HIS A 660 -5.84 -25.78 -9.12
N GLU A 661 -5.67 -24.47 -9.02
CA GLU A 661 -4.41 -23.86 -8.63
C GLU A 661 -4.15 -23.98 -7.12
N MET A 662 -2.98 -24.47 -6.80
CA MET A 662 -2.54 -24.57 -5.40
C MET A 662 -2.10 -23.18 -4.94
N LYS A 663 -2.92 -22.56 -4.09
CA LYS A 663 -2.72 -21.17 -3.63
C LYS A 663 -1.78 -21.03 -2.44
N GLY A 664 -1.30 -22.14 -1.87
CA GLY A 664 -0.45 -22.11 -0.68
C GLY A 664 -1.22 -21.74 0.60
N GLU A 665 -0.52 -21.17 1.57
CA GLU A 665 -1.08 -20.73 2.85
C GLU A 665 -1.85 -19.40 2.72
N ASP A 666 -2.74 -19.13 3.67
CA ASP A 666 -3.37 -17.81 3.77
C ASP A 666 -2.30 -16.70 3.91
N TRP A 667 -2.51 -15.56 3.25
CA TRP A 667 -1.55 -14.45 3.27
C TRP A 667 -1.23 -13.94 4.69
N ARG A 668 -2.11 -14.16 5.67
CA ARG A 668 -1.83 -13.80 7.07
C ARG A 668 -0.74 -14.64 7.70
N MET A 669 -0.53 -15.85 7.17
CA MET A 669 0.53 -16.77 7.61
C MET A 669 1.84 -16.55 6.86
N ASP A 670 1.78 -15.97 5.68
CA ASP A 670 2.93 -15.65 4.83
C ASP A 670 2.72 -14.28 4.14
N PRO A 671 2.63 -13.19 4.91
CA PRO A 671 2.25 -11.87 4.39
C PRO A 671 3.28 -11.27 3.42
N ILE A 672 4.50 -11.76 3.44
CA ILE A 672 5.60 -11.32 2.55
C ILE A 672 5.89 -12.33 1.44
N LEU A 673 4.98 -13.28 1.22
CA LEU A 673 4.98 -14.24 0.11
C LEU A 673 6.30 -15.04 -0.03
N ARG A 674 6.83 -15.55 1.11
CA ARG A 674 8.05 -16.39 1.12
C ARG A 674 7.80 -17.80 0.60
N LYS A 675 6.62 -18.32 0.82
CA LYS A 675 6.19 -19.69 0.46
C LYS A 675 5.03 -19.70 -0.53
N ASN A 676 4.31 -18.62 -0.61
CA ASN A 676 3.16 -18.48 -1.49
C ASN A 676 3.55 -17.82 -2.82
N PHE A 677 2.77 -18.11 -3.84
CA PHE A 677 2.87 -17.47 -5.14
C PHE A 677 1.69 -16.51 -5.30
N ASN A 678 1.98 -15.34 -5.86
CA ASN A 678 0.96 -14.34 -6.16
C ASN A 678 0.84 -14.17 -7.67
N PRO A 679 -0.37 -14.02 -8.21
CA PRO A 679 -0.55 -13.71 -9.62
C PRO A 679 0.13 -12.40 -9.99
N GLY A 680 0.77 -12.39 -11.15
CA GLY A 680 1.24 -11.17 -11.79
C GLY A 680 0.18 -10.60 -12.72
N TYR A 681 0.26 -9.29 -12.96
CA TYR A 681 -0.66 -8.59 -13.86
C TYR A 681 0.15 -7.87 -14.94
N ASP A 682 -0.28 -7.99 -16.19
CA ASP A 682 0.39 -7.34 -17.32
C ASP A 682 -0.02 -5.88 -17.41
N PHE A 683 0.80 -5.03 -16.83
CA PHE A 683 0.72 -3.57 -16.87
C PHE A 683 1.71 -2.97 -17.87
N SER A 684 2.44 -3.80 -18.62
CA SER A 684 3.45 -3.36 -19.58
C SER A 684 2.89 -2.51 -20.72
N ASP A 685 1.61 -2.65 -21.01
CA ASP A 685 0.89 -1.84 -22.00
C ASP A 685 0.08 -0.71 -21.33
N ASP A 686 0.54 -0.21 -20.19
CA ASP A 686 -0.09 0.85 -19.41
C ASP A 686 -1.58 0.59 -19.10
N GLY A 687 -1.97 -0.69 -18.98
CA GLY A 687 -3.33 -1.09 -18.72
C GLY A 687 -4.30 -0.92 -19.89
N LEU A 688 -3.86 -0.46 -21.06
CA LEU A 688 -4.69 -0.28 -22.27
C LEU A 688 -4.55 -1.42 -23.29
N SER A 689 -3.99 -2.55 -22.88
CA SER A 689 -3.79 -3.71 -23.74
C SER A 689 -5.09 -4.22 -24.34
N ARG A 690 -5.05 -4.54 -25.65
CA ARG A 690 -6.16 -5.12 -26.41
C ARG A 690 -6.10 -6.67 -26.47
N LYS A 691 -5.24 -7.27 -25.67
CA LYS A 691 -5.17 -8.74 -25.53
C LYS A 691 -6.47 -9.29 -24.94
N ARG A 692 -6.71 -10.59 -25.10
CA ARG A 692 -7.75 -11.30 -24.36
C ARG A 692 -7.55 -11.10 -22.86
N LEU A 693 -8.62 -10.89 -22.09
CA LEU A 693 -8.50 -10.57 -20.65
C LEU A 693 -7.76 -11.66 -19.88
N SER A 694 -8.02 -12.93 -20.20
CA SER A 694 -7.32 -14.08 -19.60
C SER A 694 -5.80 -14.09 -19.83
N TRP A 695 -5.28 -13.27 -20.74
CA TRP A 695 -3.84 -13.16 -21.00
C TRP A 695 -3.18 -12.05 -20.19
N LEU A 696 -3.93 -11.27 -19.43
CA LEU A 696 -3.45 -10.14 -18.66
C LEU A 696 -3.13 -10.50 -17.21
N THR A 697 -3.61 -11.67 -16.76
CA THR A 697 -3.19 -12.26 -15.48
C THR A 697 -2.37 -13.50 -15.73
N TYR A 698 -1.36 -13.73 -14.93
CA TYR A 698 -0.46 -14.85 -15.14
C TYR A 698 0.19 -15.28 -13.82
N MET A 699 0.63 -16.53 -13.80
CA MET A 699 1.57 -16.96 -12.77
C MET A 699 2.96 -17.06 -13.38
N ARG A 700 3.93 -16.68 -12.61
CA ARG A 700 5.34 -17.01 -12.86
C ARG A 700 5.61 -18.41 -12.31
N TRP A 701 6.73 -19.00 -12.70
CA TRP A 701 7.14 -20.24 -12.07
C TRP A 701 7.74 -19.98 -10.66
N PRO A 702 7.77 -20.98 -9.78
CA PRO A 702 7.07 -22.24 -9.87
C PRO A 702 5.57 -22.03 -9.65
N ILE A 703 4.80 -22.70 -10.48
CA ILE A 703 3.35 -22.73 -10.36
C ILE A 703 2.93 -24.19 -10.26
N ALA A 704 1.93 -24.49 -9.45
CA ALA A 704 1.40 -25.83 -9.31
C ALA A 704 -0.12 -25.84 -9.47
N MET A 705 -0.62 -26.80 -10.25
CA MET A 705 -2.06 -27.06 -10.40
C MET A 705 -2.34 -28.53 -10.13
N GLU A 706 -3.44 -28.83 -9.45
CA GLU A 706 -3.79 -30.18 -9.03
C GLU A 706 -5.14 -30.60 -9.59
N TYR A 707 -5.16 -31.69 -10.35
CA TYR A 707 -6.36 -32.30 -10.92
C TYR A 707 -6.55 -33.69 -10.30
N GLY A 708 -7.56 -33.82 -9.44
CA GLY A 708 -7.97 -35.10 -8.84
C GLY A 708 -9.06 -35.80 -9.66
N ASN A 709 -9.37 -37.03 -9.29
CA ASN A 709 -10.45 -37.81 -9.90
C ASN A 709 -10.34 -37.96 -11.43
N ILE A 710 -9.13 -38.17 -11.93
CA ILE A 710 -8.85 -38.38 -13.34
C ILE A 710 -9.34 -39.76 -13.74
N ASP A 711 -9.99 -39.87 -14.93
CA ASP A 711 -10.33 -41.15 -15.53
C ASP A 711 -9.05 -41.86 -15.98
N THR A 712 -8.63 -42.86 -15.20
CA THR A 712 -7.37 -43.57 -15.41
C THR A 712 -7.33 -44.40 -16.74
N SER A 713 -8.49 -44.66 -17.33
CA SER A 713 -8.60 -45.36 -18.62
C SER A 713 -8.50 -44.44 -19.85
N ALA A 714 -8.72 -43.16 -19.65
CA ALA A 714 -8.73 -42.16 -20.73
C ALA A 714 -7.31 -41.66 -21.08
N ARG A 715 -7.20 -41.03 -22.24
CA ARG A 715 -6.04 -40.23 -22.63
C ARG A 715 -6.29 -38.76 -22.31
N TYR A 716 -5.23 -38.05 -21.99
CA TYR A 716 -5.30 -36.64 -21.72
C TYR A 716 -4.20 -35.84 -22.43
N THR A 717 -4.54 -34.61 -22.80
CA THR A 717 -3.57 -33.62 -23.29
C THR A 717 -3.71 -32.36 -22.44
N VAL A 718 -2.59 -31.87 -21.90
CA VAL A 718 -2.51 -30.54 -21.27
C VAL A 718 -2.25 -29.53 -22.38
N LYS A 719 -3.09 -28.49 -22.45
CA LYS A 719 -2.86 -27.32 -23.28
C LYS A 719 -2.51 -26.15 -22.38
N VAL A 720 -1.53 -25.36 -22.79
CA VAL A 720 -1.04 -24.20 -22.03
C VAL A 720 -0.98 -23.00 -22.96
N ASN A 721 -1.57 -21.90 -22.53
CA ASN A 721 -1.37 -20.58 -23.10
C ASN A 721 -0.49 -19.74 -22.18
N GLY A 722 0.38 -18.91 -22.77
CA GLY A 722 1.27 -18.06 -22.03
C GLY A 722 2.46 -17.57 -22.84
N MET A 723 3.31 -16.79 -22.24
CA MET A 723 4.53 -16.26 -22.86
C MET A 723 5.76 -17.05 -22.37
N GLY A 724 6.76 -17.19 -23.23
CA GLY A 724 8.00 -17.89 -22.92
C GLY A 724 7.88 -19.41 -23.08
N GLU A 725 8.75 -20.15 -22.44
CA GLU A 725 8.89 -21.59 -22.66
C GLU A 725 7.80 -22.41 -22.00
N CYS A 726 7.34 -22.00 -20.81
CA CYS A 726 6.31 -22.71 -20.04
C CYS A 726 6.56 -24.21 -19.94
N LEU A 727 7.80 -24.62 -19.63
CA LEU A 727 8.23 -26.02 -19.58
C LEU A 727 7.46 -26.77 -18.50
N LEU A 728 6.72 -27.82 -18.90
CA LEU A 728 5.78 -28.54 -18.05
C LEU A 728 6.41 -29.79 -17.44
N LYS A 729 6.17 -30.00 -16.14
CA LYS A 729 6.29 -31.29 -15.46
C LYS A 729 4.91 -31.76 -15.01
N ILE A 730 4.65 -33.03 -15.15
CA ILE A 730 3.45 -33.71 -14.65
C ILE A 730 3.91 -34.75 -13.62
N ASN A 731 3.42 -34.65 -12.39
CA ASN A 731 3.85 -35.51 -11.26
C ASN A 731 5.40 -35.54 -11.13
N GLY A 732 6.05 -34.41 -11.33
CA GLY A 732 7.50 -34.26 -11.27
C GLY A 732 8.27 -34.71 -12.52
N GLN A 733 7.61 -35.37 -13.49
CA GLN A 733 8.25 -35.83 -14.73
C GLN A 733 8.09 -34.79 -15.85
N ARG A 734 9.19 -34.41 -16.51
CA ARG A 734 9.19 -33.52 -17.67
C ARG A 734 8.43 -34.18 -18.83
N VAL A 735 7.52 -33.43 -19.44
CA VAL A 735 6.75 -33.87 -20.61
C VAL A 735 7.13 -32.97 -21.78
N ALA A 736 7.46 -33.63 -22.91
CA ALA A 736 7.76 -32.94 -24.14
C ALA A 736 6.46 -32.46 -24.84
N PRO A 737 6.43 -31.24 -25.40
CA PRO A 737 5.28 -30.78 -26.16
C PRO A 737 5.18 -31.44 -27.50
N SER A 738 3.96 -31.79 -27.95
CA SER A 738 3.64 -32.17 -29.30
C SER A 738 3.43 -30.98 -30.25
N ARG A 739 3.00 -29.84 -29.68
CA ARG A 739 2.89 -28.55 -30.32
C ARG A 739 3.48 -27.48 -29.44
N TYR A 740 4.22 -26.55 -30.02
CA TYR A 740 4.92 -25.52 -29.25
C TYR A 740 4.86 -24.16 -29.95
N GLY A 741 4.62 -23.12 -29.16
CA GLY A 741 4.69 -21.72 -29.55
C GLY A 741 5.08 -20.88 -28.31
N ARG A 742 5.63 -19.67 -28.47
CA ARG A 742 6.20 -18.87 -27.37
C ARG A 742 5.36 -17.65 -27.02
N GLY A 743 4.40 -17.28 -27.86
CA GLY A 743 3.57 -16.10 -27.69
C GLY A 743 2.20 -16.39 -27.10
N TYR A 744 1.52 -15.34 -26.68
CA TYR A 744 0.11 -15.43 -26.29
C TYR A 744 -0.75 -15.88 -27.49
N GLY A 745 -1.69 -16.80 -27.25
CA GLY A 745 -2.53 -17.42 -28.28
C GLY A 745 -1.87 -18.56 -29.05
N GLU A 746 -0.56 -18.74 -28.89
CA GLU A 746 0.18 -19.88 -29.44
C GLU A 746 0.14 -21.05 -28.45
N ILE A 747 -0.96 -21.84 -28.51
CA ILE A 747 -1.21 -22.91 -27.56
C ILE A 747 -0.10 -23.98 -27.64
N LYS A 748 0.49 -24.28 -26.49
CA LYS A 748 1.40 -25.42 -26.31
C LYS A 748 0.58 -26.65 -25.92
N GLU A 749 0.87 -27.81 -26.52
CA GLU A 749 0.15 -29.06 -26.25
C GLU A 749 1.13 -30.11 -25.71
N PHE A 750 0.79 -30.74 -24.62
CA PHE A 750 1.58 -31.77 -23.94
C PHE A 750 0.75 -33.04 -23.75
N PRO A 751 0.93 -34.08 -24.58
CA PRO A 751 0.29 -35.38 -24.38
C PRO A 751 0.70 -35.97 -23.02
N VAL A 752 -0.27 -36.33 -22.19
CA VAL A 752 0.02 -36.90 -20.87
C VAL A 752 0.39 -38.38 -21.00
N PRO A 753 1.57 -38.81 -20.56
CA PRO A 753 1.94 -40.22 -20.53
C PRO A 753 0.91 -41.07 -19.77
N GLN A 754 0.47 -42.17 -20.34
CA GLN A 754 -0.57 -43.02 -19.76
C GLN A 754 -0.22 -43.52 -18.35
N ALA A 755 1.06 -43.81 -18.12
CA ALA A 755 1.54 -44.19 -16.78
C ALA A 755 1.33 -43.10 -15.70
N LEU A 756 1.26 -41.82 -16.05
CA LEU A 756 0.93 -40.74 -15.14
C LEU A 756 -0.58 -40.62 -14.93
N VAL A 757 -1.38 -40.81 -15.98
CA VAL A 757 -2.86 -40.84 -15.87
C VAL A 757 -3.34 -41.96 -14.96
N GLN A 758 -2.71 -43.10 -15.00
CA GLN A 758 -3.02 -44.27 -14.16
C GLN A 758 -2.85 -44.03 -12.65
N GLN A 759 -2.14 -42.94 -12.25
CA GLN A 759 -2.04 -42.52 -10.86
C GLN A 759 -3.31 -41.89 -10.31
N GLY A 760 -4.30 -41.56 -11.17
CA GLY A 760 -5.60 -41.02 -10.78
C GLY A 760 -5.59 -39.54 -10.37
N LYS A 761 -4.39 -38.92 -10.32
CA LYS A 761 -4.15 -37.54 -9.95
C LYS A 761 -3.01 -36.97 -10.80
N LEU A 762 -3.19 -35.75 -11.29
CA LEU A 762 -2.16 -35.03 -12.04
C LEU A 762 -1.81 -33.74 -11.30
N VAL A 763 -0.53 -33.55 -11.01
CA VAL A 763 0.03 -32.32 -10.47
C VAL A 763 0.92 -31.71 -11.54
N LEU A 764 0.51 -30.56 -12.04
CA LEU A 764 1.24 -29.79 -13.04
C LEU A 764 2.13 -28.77 -12.35
N THR A 765 3.39 -28.71 -12.74
CA THR A 765 4.34 -27.68 -12.31
C THR A 765 5.12 -27.15 -13.52
N TRP A 766 5.58 -25.93 -13.41
CA TRP A 766 6.42 -25.29 -14.43
C TRP A 766 7.75 -24.89 -13.81
N ASP A 767 8.80 -25.01 -14.58
CA ASP A 767 10.11 -24.47 -14.24
C ASP A 767 10.77 -23.90 -15.49
N ALA A 768 11.69 -22.98 -15.28
CA ALA A 768 12.50 -22.40 -16.33
C ALA A 768 13.98 -22.62 -15.98
N ILE A 769 14.66 -23.41 -16.79
CA ILE A 769 16.03 -23.88 -16.51
C ILE A 769 17.03 -22.72 -16.47
N ASP A 770 16.79 -21.63 -17.20
CA ASP A 770 17.72 -20.48 -17.32
C ASP A 770 17.15 -19.17 -16.76
N GLU A 771 16.06 -19.22 -16.00
CA GLU A 771 15.39 -18.03 -15.45
C GLU A 771 15.65 -17.85 -13.95
N ASP A 772 16.76 -18.34 -13.41
CA ASP A 772 17.15 -18.23 -12.00
C ASP A 772 17.39 -16.77 -11.55
N PHE A 773 17.38 -15.85 -12.49
CA PHE A 773 17.56 -14.44 -12.22
C PHE A 773 16.34 -13.66 -12.65
N LEU A 774 15.80 -12.98 -11.70
CA LEU A 774 14.68 -12.03 -11.74
C LEU A 774 14.87 -10.87 -12.73
N ASN A 775 15.28 -11.15 -13.95
CA ASN A 775 14.99 -10.24 -15.02
C ASN A 775 13.54 -10.48 -15.46
N TRP A 776 12.62 -9.71 -14.90
CA TRP A 776 11.18 -9.76 -15.20
C TRP A 776 10.85 -9.78 -16.71
N ARG A 777 11.79 -9.40 -17.58
CA ARG A 777 11.64 -9.42 -19.05
C ARG A 777 11.78 -10.80 -19.68
N LYS A 778 12.33 -11.79 -18.97
CA LYS A 778 12.62 -13.13 -19.51
C LYS A 778 11.77 -14.24 -18.92
N GLN A 779 10.87 -13.97 -17.99
CA GLN A 779 10.12 -14.98 -17.26
C GLN A 779 9.02 -15.60 -18.11
N SER A 780 8.86 -16.91 -18.00
CA SER A 780 7.67 -17.61 -18.51
C SER A 780 6.44 -17.16 -17.74
N ARG A 781 5.33 -17.01 -18.46
CA ARG A 781 4.05 -16.58 -17.92
C ARG A 781 2.99 -17.56 -18.35
N VAL A 782 2.38 -18.28 -17.42
CA VAL A 782 1.26 -19.17 -17.68
C VAL A 782 -0.03 -18.41 -17.38
N THR A 783 -0.91 -18.34 -18.37
CA THR A 783 -2.17 -17.58 -18.28
C THR A 783 -3.41 -18.45 -18.32
N GLU A 784 -3.39 -19.52 -19.07
CA GLU A 784 -4.51 -20.45 -19.19
C GLU A 784 -4.01 -21.90 -19.29
N VAL A 785 -4.73 -22.80 -18.67
CA VAL A 785 -4.46 -24.23 -18.72
C VAL A 785 -5.75 -25.01 -19.02
N TRP A 786 -5.68 -25.91 -19.99
CA TRP A 786 -6.71 -26.88 -20.25
C TRP A 786 -6.16 -28.28 -19.98
N LEU A 787 -6.87 -29.11 -19.26
CA LEU A 787 -6.66 -30.55 -19.21
C LEU A 787 -7.78 -31.19 -19.99
N ILE A 788 -7.48 -31.63 -21.20
CA ILE A 788 -8.45 -32.16 -22.14
C ILE A 788 -8.45 -33.69 -22.11
N LYS A 789 -9.60 -34.27 -21.79
CA LYS A 789 -9.85 -35.70 -21.97
C LYS A 789 -10.08 -35.97 -23.45
N GLU A 790 -9.25 -36.80 -24.07
CA GLU A 790 -9.41 -37.22 -25.44
C GLU A 790 -10.59 -38.19 -25.54
N GLN A 791 -11.37 -38.05 -26.61
CA GLN A 791 -12.52 -38.91 -26.88
C GLN A 791 -12.10 -40.30 -27.38
#